data_e00a0116fa5f8939f22e88e84ecf4a50
#
_entry.id   e00a0116fa5f8939f22e88e84ecf4a50
#
_cell.length_a   1.000
_cell.length_b   1.000
_cell.length_c   1.000
_cell.angle_alpha   90.00
_cell.angle_beta   90.00
_cell.angle_gamma   90.00
#
_symmetry.space_group_name_H-M   'P 1'
#
loop_
_entity.id
_entity.type
_entity.pdbx_description
1 polymer ?
#
loop_
_entity_poly.entity_id
_entity_poly.type
_entity_poly.pdbx_seq_one_letter_code
_entity_poly.pdbx_strand_id
1 'polypeptide(L)'
;MELRRAWFFSLFMIIGLPYAAGATIVDDATLADEAEGDNWLAYGRTYAETRFSPLDQINEDSVNRLGVGWYLDLPTDRSLIGTPLVVDGILYFTGSFSVTRAVDARTGKILWEYDPKSIEHAGDRLRIMWDSSRGLAYWKGKVIIATIDGRLVAIDAKTGKRVWETMTVDPRRAFYITGAPKVFRGKVIIGNGGTEQEAARGYVTAYDAETGKQAWRFWIVPGNPADGFENEAMAMAAKTWTGEWWKHGGGGNAWNGITYDPEFKQVLVGTGNGSPWNRKIRSPGGGDNLFLCSIVALDADTGEYKWHYQTVPGETWDYNSNMDIVLADLKYGGQTIKALMHAPKNGFFYVINRANGELLSAEKIGKVTWASHVDLKSGRPVEIAGSRYEDGEELVWPSPYGVHNWHAMSYNPNTGLVYIPTIEMPALFKDTGIDLKSWSSPHFYVGTGVEFGRADTPADYGTAKLLAWDPIKQQKVWQHDLPPQWNPGTLTTAGNLVFQGRADGEFVAYNAESGERLWAVKLGSGISAPPVTYAIDGKQYISLLVGWGGAGLISGTLAAQHGWKYGVHPRRLFTFILDGKLAIPPSPPPAFAEPIDVPDFEIDSALAEHGLDVYAESCFLCHGGGAVSGGYATDLRESPIALSRDAFREVVVDGSKLAKGMPRFRQFADREIDGLLHYIRREARKAVVGN
;
A
#
# COMPACT_ATOMS: atom_id res chain seq x y z
N MET A 1 84.30 21.45 -33.56
CA MET A 1 83.69 20.12 -33.82
C MET A 1 82.81 19.83 -32.62
N GLU A 2 81.56 20.34 -32.67
CA GLU A 2 80.61 20.30 -31.58
C GLU A 2 79.57 19.23 -31.87
N LEU A 3 79.41 18.27 -30.99
CA LEU A 3 78.36 17.24 -31.02
C LEU A 3 77.10 17.78 -30.35
N ARG A 4 76.02 17.99 -31.13
CA ARG A 4 74.68 18.28 -30.60
C ARG A 4 74.00 16.97 -30.15
N ARG A 5 73.64 16.86 -28.87
CA ARG A 5 72.82 15.81 -28.32
C ARG A 5 71.34 16.19 -28.53
N ALA A 6 70.60 15.37 -29.29
CA ALA A 6 69.12 15.45 -29.40
C ALA A 6 68.48 14.67 -28.26
N TRP A 7 67.61 15.34 -27.51
CA TRP A 7 66.74 14.71 -26.49
C TRP A 7 65.44 14.30 -27.15
N PHE A 8 65.16 12.99 -27.17
CA PHE A 8 63.83 12.46 -27.50
C PHE A 8 62.94 12.48 -26.21
N PHE A 9 61.91 13.30 -26.21
CA PHE A 9 60.82 13.21 -25.22
C PHE A 9 59.82 12.14 -25.71
N SER A 10 59.79 10.98 -25.05
CA SER A 10 58.74 9.98 -25.22
C SER A 10 57.53 10.40 -24.41
N LEU A 11 56.48 10.80 -25.10
CA LEU A 11 55.17 11.08 -24.52
C LEU A 11 54.51 9.73 -24.20
N PHE A 12 54.48 9.32 -22.92
CA PHE A 12 53.68 8.19 -22.47
C PHE A 12 52.24 8.61 -22.42
N MET A 13 51.45 8.17 -23.41
CA MET A 13 50.00 8.23 -23.40
C MET A 13 49.50 7.18 -22.39
N ILE A 14 49.07 7.62 -21.19
CA ILE A 14 48.37 6.77 -20.23
C ILE A 14 46.94 6.57 -20.80
N ILE A 15 46.75 5.45 -21.47
CA ILE A 15 45.41 4.97 -21.83
C ILE A 15 44.78 4.51 -20.51
N GLY A 16 43.92 5.35 -19.91
CA GLY A 16 43.08 4.97 -18.81
C GLY A 16 42.13 3.86 -19.26
N LEU A 17 42.41 2.64 -18.84
CA LEU A 17 41.42 1.55 -18.93
C LEU A 17 40.16 2.00 -18.18
N PRO A 18 38.96 1.81 -18.75
CA PRO A 18 37.72 2.06 -17.99
C PRO A 18 37.75 1.14 -16.78
N TYR A 19 37.69 1.74 -15.60
CA TYR A 19 37.43 1.02 -14.35
C TYR A 19 36.11 0.29 -14.53
N ALA A 20 36.14 -1.03 -14.59
CA ALA A 20 34.92 -1.81 -14.44
C ALA A 20 34.44 -1.52 -13.03
N ALA A 21 33.38 -0.72 -12.91
CA ALA A 21 32.71 -0.49 -11.64
C ALA A 21 32.36 -1.86 -11.09
N GLY A 22 32.85 -2.20 -9.89
CA GLY A 22 32.51 -3.43 -9.22
C GLY A 22 31.00 -3.40 -8.93
N ALA A 23 30.35 -4.57 -8.92
CA ALA A 23 28.91 -4.66 -8.60
C ALA A 23 28.62 -3.97 -7.26
N THR A 24 27.54 -3.19 -7.21
CA THR A 24 27.10 -2.46 -6.01
C THR A 24 26.74 -3.44 -4.90
N ILE A 25 27.40 -3.31 -3.76
CA ILE A 25 27.04 -4.05 -2.55
C ILE A 25 25.95 -3.26 -1.85
N VAL A 26 24.70 -3.73 -1.94
CA VAL A 26 23.59 -3.12 -1.22
C VAL A 26 23.61 -3.59 0.23
N ASP A 27 24.01 -2.69 1.13
CA ASP A 27 24.10 -2.89 2.57
C ASP A 27 23.67 -1.61 3.31
N ASP A 28 23.90 -1.54 4.63
CA ASP A 28 23.48 -0.38 5.43
C ASP A 28 24.11 0.93 4.95
N ALA A 29 25.35 0.90 4.47
CA ALA A 29 26.04 2.12 4.02
C ALA A 29 25.42 2.67 2.73
N THR A 30 25.16 1.81 1.76
CA THR A 30 24.54 2.23 0.49
C THR A 30 23.06 2.59 0.66
N LEU A 31 22.34 1.90 1.54
CA LEU A 31 20.93 2.23 1.84
C LEU A 31 20.76 3.52 2.66
N ALA A 32 21.80 3.99 3.33
CA ALA A 32 21.82 5.27 4.04
C ALA A 32 22.33 6.43 3.16
N ASP A 33 22.88 6.17 2.00
CA ASP A 33 23.47 7.19 1.13
C ASP A 33 22.41 7.93 0.30
N GLU A 34 22.03 9.12 0.76
CA GLU A 34 21.08 9.99 0.08
C GLU A 34 21.65 10.62 -1.22
N ALA A 35 22.97 10.63 -1.39
CA ALA A 35 23.62 11.20 -2.57
C ALA A 35 23.72 10.19 -3.73
N GLU A 36 23.61 8.90 -3.45
CA GLU A 36 23.56 7.87 -4.48
C GLU A 36 22.29 8.01 -5.32
N GLY A 37 22.39 8.24 -6.63
CA GLY A 37 21.24 8.48 -7.51
C GLY A 37 21.10 7.48 -8.65
N ASP A 38 22.16 6.72 -8.96
CA ASP A 38 22.18 5.81 -10.11
C ASP A 38 21.26 4.60 -9.90
N ASN A 39 20.92 4.28 -8.64
CA ASN A 39 20.09 3.16 -8.27
C ASN A 39 18.81 3.58 -7.53
N TRP A 40 17.87 2.64 -7.38
CA TRP A 40 16.72 2.76 -6.51
C TRP A 40 16.68 1.54 -5.58
N LEU A 41 17.38 1.64 -4.43
CA LEU A 41 17.82 0.48 -3.65
C LEU A 41 16.78 -0.04 -2.65
N ALA A 42 15.81 0.78 -2.25
CA ALA A 42 14.77 0.42 -1.29
C ALA A 42 13.40 0.96 -1.74
N TYR A 43 12.34 0.59 -1.04
CA TYR A 43 10.96 1.03 -1.31
C TYR A 43 10.84 2.56 -1.45
N GLY A 44 11.43 3.32 -0.52
CA GLY A 44 11.50 4.78 -0.56
C GLY A 44 12.83 5.33 -1.08
N ARG A 45 13.63 4.57 -1.80
CA ARG A 45 14.98 4.76 -2.32
C ARG A 45 16.06 4.49 -1.28
N THR A 46 15.99 5.10 -0.11
CA THR A 46 16.95 5.00 1.00
C THR A 46 16.22 4.71 2.32
N TYR A 47 16.95 4.66 3.42
CA TYR A 47 16.35 4.51 4.75
C TYR A 47 15.47 5.67 5.18
N ALA A 48 15.68 6.87 4.65
CA ALA A 48 14.84 8.02 4.97
C ALA A 48 13.42 7.95 4.37
N GLU A 49 13.16 7.02 3.42
CA GLU A 49 11.85 6.82 2.76
C GLU A 49 11.31 8.09 2.06
N THR A 50 12.20 9.01 1.69
CA THR A 50 11.82 10.32 1.11
C THR A 50 11.25 10.23 -0.30
N ARG A 51 11.53 9.17 -1.04
CA ARG A 51 11.24 9.04 -2.48
C ARG A 51 11.75 10.24 -3.30
N PHE A 52 12.81 10.85 -2.84
CA PHE A 52 13.56 11.88 -3.53
C PHE A 52 14.76 11.28 -4.24
N SER A 53 15.04 11.70 -5.47
CA SER A 53 16.25 11.33 -6.20
C SER A 53 17.13 12.57 -6.44
N PRO A 54 18.44 12.48 -6.22
CA PRO A 54 19.37 13.56 -6.50
C PRO A 54 19.63 13.78 -8.02
N LEU A 55 19.05 12.96 -8.88
CA LEU A 55 19.17 13.10 -10.33
C LEU A 55 18.40 14.32 -10.84
N ASP A 56 19.00 15.07 -11.76
CA ASP A 56 18.51 16.33 -12.31
C ASP A 56 18.59 16.45 -13.84
N GLN A 57 19.03 15.41 -14.56
CA GLN A 57 19.11 15.44 -16.03
C GLN A 57 17.70 15.62 -16.65
N ILE A 58 16.68 14.98 -16.03
CA ILE A 58 15.27 15.25 -16.31
C ILE A 58 14.81 16.31 -15.32
N ASN A 59 14.60 17.54 -15.80
CA ASN A 59 14.28 18.71 -15.01
C ASN A 59 13.16 19.51 -15.68
N GLU A 60 12.78 20.65 -15.10
CA GLU A 60 11.69 21.49 -15.60
C GLU A 60 11.90 21.99 -17.04
N ASP A 61 13.13 22.20 -17.48
CA ASP A 61 13.45 22.63 -18.86
C ASP A 61 13.45 21.48 -19.86
N SER A 62 13.76 20.26 -19.43
CA SER A 62 13.96 19.09 -20.30
C SER A 62 12.81 18.10 -20.31
N VAL A 63 11.91 18.16 -19.31
CA VAL A 63 10.84 17.16 -19.13
C VAL A 63 9.87 17.07 -20.31
N ASN A 64 9.68 18.14 -21.06
CA ASN A 64 8.88 18.16 -22.28
C ASN A 64 9.41 17.24 -23.39
N ARG A 65 10.68 16.82 -23.32
CA ARG A 65 11.35 15.87 -24.23
C ARG A 65 11.23 14.43 -23.75
N LEU A 66 10.57 14.18 -22.62
CA LEU A 66 10.43 12.85 -22.06
C LEU A 66 9.53 11.98 -22.95
N GLY A 67 10.02 10.84 -23.37
CA GLY A 67 9.29 9.89 -24.20
C GLY A 67 9.58 8.44 -23.82
N VAL A 68 8.84 7.50 -24.40
CA VAL A 68 9.00 6.07 -24.09
C VAL A 68 10.29 5.56 -24.68
N GLY A 69 11.16 5.01 -23.82
CA GLY A 69 12.38 4.30 -24.20
C GLY A 69 12.07 2.83 -24.55
N TRP A 70 11.31 2.17 -23.67
CA TRP A 70 10.82 0.81 -23.88
C TRP A 70 9.59 0.53 -23.00
N TYR A 71 8.89 -0.55 -23.29
CA TYR A 71 7.84 -1.10 -22.43
C TYR A 71 7.87 -2.63 -22.44
N LEU A 72 7.26 -3.23 -21.42
CA LEU A 72 7.10 -4.68 -21.26
C LEU A 72 5.63 -5.00 -20.97
N ASP A 73 5.00 -5.81 -21.81
CA ASP A 73 3.66 -6.34 -21.55
C ASP A 73 3.69 -7.42 -20.45
N LEU A 74 2.71 -7.34 -19.52
CA LEU A 74 2.57 -8.24 -18.38
C LEU A 74 1.18 -8.88 -18.37
N PRO A 75 0.88 -9.75 -19.37
CA PRO A 75 -0.49 -10.23 -19.63
C PRO A 75 -1.07 -11.13 -18.55
N THR A 76 -0.23 -11.70 -17.68
CA THR A 76 -0.65 -12.57 -16.57
C THR A 76 -0.98 -11.81 -15.29
N ASP A 77 -0.58 -10.55 -15.20
CA ASP A 77 -0.82 -9.74 -14.03
C ASP A 77 -2.25 -9.14 -14.03
N ARG A 78 -2.83 -9.02 -12.84
CA ARG A 78 -4.16 -8.42 -12.62
C ARG A 78 -4.06 -6.99 -12.16
N SER A 79 -3.18 -6.75 -11.17
CA SER A 79 -2.93 -5.44 -10.59
C SER A 79 -1.43 -5.23 -10.41
N LEU A 80 -0.99 -4.00 -10.57
CA LEU A 80 0.42 -3.61 -10.40
C LEU A 80 0.47 -2.40 -9.47
N ILE A 81 0.86 -2.63 -8.21
CA ILE A 81 0.88 -1.59 -7.17
C ILE A 81 2.26 -1.39 -6.53
N GLY A 82 3.20 -2.29 -6.83
CA GLY A 82 4.50 -2.35 -6.18
C GLY A 82 5.47 -1.27 -6.65
N THR A 83 6.37 -0.86 -5.77
CA THR A 83 7.53 -0.07 -6.12
C THR A 83 8.62 -1.00 -6.68
N PRO A 84 9.10 -0.80 -7.91
CA PRO A 84 10.28 -1.50 -8.42
C PRO A 84 11.55 -1.06 -7.68
N LEU A 85 12.55 -1.94 -7.60
CA LEU A 85 13.92 -1.57 -7.24
C LEU A 85 14.82 -1.65 -8.46
N VAL A 86 15.88 -0.84 -8.48
CA VAL A 86 16.89 -0.88 -9.53
C VAL A 86 18.28 -0.96 -8.89
N VAL A 87 19.04 -1.98 -9.29
CA VAL A 87 20.40 -2.21 -8.83
C VAL A 87 21.27 -2.55 -10.04
N ASP A 88 22.31 -1.75 -10.30
CA ASP A 88 23.29 -1.94 -11.39
C ASP A 88 22.63 -2.17 -12.77
N GLY A 89 21.57 -1.41 -13.07
CA GLY A 89 20.85 -1.50 -14.34
C GLY A 89 19.94 -2.72 -14.47
N ILE A 90 19.63 -3.43 -13.38
CA ILE A 90 18.62 -4.48 -13.32
C ILE A 90 17.44 -3.98 -12.50
N LEU A 91 16.25 -4.02 -13.08
CA LEU A 91 15.00 -3.66 -12.44
C LEU A 91 14.31 -4.90 -11.90
N TYR A 92 13.98 -4.88 -10.60
CA TYR A 92 13.29 -5.95 -9.89
C TYR A 92 11.90 -5.48 -9.45
N PHE A 93 10.87 -6.29 -9.68
CA PHE A 93 9.53 -5.98 -9.19
C PHE A 93 8.70 -7.24 -8.94
N THR A 94 7.68 -7.10 -8.11
CA THR A 94 6.65 -8.11 -7.86
C THR A 94 5.37 -7.74 -8.60
N GLY A 95 4.81 -8.69 -9.33
CA GLY A 95 3.47 -8.63 -9.91
C GLY A 95 2.43 -9.33 -9.05
N SER A 96 1.31 -9.69 -9.68
CA SER A 96 0.22 -10.43 -9.05
C SER A 96 0.69 -11.75 -8.46
N PHE A 97 0.10 -12.14 -7.33
CA PHE A 97 0.43 -13.38 -6.59
C PHE A 97 1.91 -13.50 -6.20
N SER A 98 2.59 -12.35 -6.08
CA SER A 98 4.00 -12.23 -5.72
C SER A 98 4.97 -12.81 -6.76
N VAL A 99 4.54 -13.00 -8.01
CA VAL A 99 5.45 -13.36 -9.11
C VAL A 99 6.46 -12.25 -9.29
N THR A 100 7.74 -12.61 -9.20
CA THR A 100 8.85 -11.66 -9.17
C THR A 100 9.69 -11.75 -10.44
N ARG A 101 10.06 -10.59 -10.98
CA ARG A 101 10.83 -10.52 -12.22
C ARG A 101 12.07 -9.65 -12.05
N ALA A 102 13.15 -10.05 -12.72
CA ALA A 102 14.29 -9.19 -13.02
C ALA A 102 14.29 -8.84 -14.50
N VAL A 103 14.47 -7.58 -14.78
CA VAL A 103 14.41 -7.01 -16.13
C VAL A 103 15.64 -6.16 -16.37
N ASP A 104 16.28 -6.32 -17.51
CA ASP A 104 17.31 -5.38 -17.95
C ASP A 104 16.70 -3.98 -18.10
N ALA A 105 17.14 -3.04 -17.27
CA ALA A 105 16.53 -1.72 -17.17
C ALA A 105 16.82 -0.81 -18.38
N ARG A 106 17.79 -1.19 -19.26
CA ARG A 106 18.05 -0.48 -20.53
C ARG A 106 17.07 -0.88 -21.62
N THR A 107 16.65 -2.16 -21.62
CA THR A 107 15.98 -2.77 -22.78
C THR A 107 14.58 -3.33 -22.53
N GLY A 108 14.21 -3.51 -21.27
CA GLY A 108 12.95 -4.15 -20.89
C GLY A 108 12.96 -5.69 -21.03
N LYS A 109 14.10 -6.31 -21.32
CA LYS A 109 14.21 -7.77 -21.45
C LYS A 109 14.13 -8.45 -20.10
N ILE A 110 13.21 -9.41 -19.95
CA ILE A 110 13.16 -10.28 -18.75
C ILE A 110 14.43 -11.14 -18.69
N LEU A 111 15.15 -11.05 -17.59
CA LEU A 111 16.35 -11.84 -17.31
C LEU A 111 15.98 -13.15 -16.61
N TRP A 112 15.06 -13.07 -15.64
CA TRP A 112 14.47 -14.23 -14.99
C TRP A 112 13.09 -13.88 -14.41
N GLU A 113 12.28 -14.91 -14.19
CA GLU A 113 11.01 -14.85 -13.49
C GLU A 113 10.98 -15.93 -12.39
N TYR A 114 10.50 -15.57 -11.21
CA TYR A 114 10.29 -16.48 -10.08
C TYR A 114 8.81 -16.48 -9.68
N ASP A 115 8.14 -17.62 -9.79
CA ASP A 115 6.78 -17.83 -9.30
C ASP A 115 6.83 -18.54 -7.95
N PRO A 116 6.45 -17.88 -6.83
CA PRO A 116 6.44 -18.49 -5.50
C PRO A 116 5.29 -19.49 -5.29
N LYS A 117 4.44 -19.73 -6.30
CA LYS A 117 3.27 -20.61 -6.22
C LYS A 117 2.29 -20.20 -5.11
N SER A 118 2.09 -18.91 -4.94
CA SER A 118 1.26 -18.38 -3.85
C SER A 118 -0.18 -18.91 -3.87
N ILE A 119 -0.77 -19.11 -5.05
CA ILE A 119 -2.13 -19.68 -5.19
C ILE A 119 -2.19 -21.09 -4.61
N GLU A 120 -1.20 -21.94 -4.93
CA GLU A 120 -1.14 -23.31 -4.44
C GLU A 120 -0.92 -23.37 -2.93
N HIS A 121 0.01 -22.55 -2.42
CA HIS A 121 0.33 -22.47 -0.98
C HIS A 121 -0.78 -21.85 -0.14
N ALA A 122 -1.49 -20.86 -0.68
CA ALA A 122 -2.64 -20.26 0.00
C ALA A 122 -3.80 -21.23 0.15
N GLY A 123 -4.05 -22.06 -0.87
CA GLY A 123 -5.18 -22.99 -0.87
C GLY A 123 -6.51 -22.25 -0.64
N ASP A 124 -7.31 -22.74 0.31
CA ASP A 124 -8.61 -22.13 0.62
C ASP A 124 -8.49 -20.76 1.33
N ARG A 125 -7.32 -20.40 1.86
CA ARG A 125 -7.05 -19.03 2.41
C ARG A 125 -7.00 -17.96 1.33
N LEU A 126 -6.88 -18.33 0.05
CA LEU A 126 -6.86 -17.36 -1.06
C LEU A 126 -8.08 -16.41 -1.04
N ARG A 127 -9.23 -16.86 -0.51
CA ARG A 127 -10.48 -16.07 -0.39
C ARG A 127 -10.36 -14.77 0.43
N ILE A 128 -9.35 -14.68 1.30
CA ILE A 128 -9.13 -13.52 2.17
C ILE A 128 -7.90 -12.72 1.79
N MET A 129 -7.23 -13.05 0.69
CA MET A 129 -5.96 -12.46 0.30
C MET A 129 -6.13 -11.49 -0.86
N TRP A 130 -5.29 -10.45 -0.85
CA TRP A 130 -5.08 -9.59 -2.01
C TRP A 130 -3.99 -10.20 -2.90
N ASP A 131 -4.11 -10.10 -4.21
CA ASP A 131 -3.13 -10.68 -5.15
C ASP A 131 -1.85 -9.85 -5.32
N SER A 132 -1.79 -8.67 -4.71
CA SER A 132 -0.75 -7.68 -4.98
C SER A 132 0.18 -7.44 -3.80
N SER A 133 1.44 -7.15 -4.11
CA SER A 133 2.49 -6.76 -3.18
C SER A 133 2.95 -5.33 -3.46
N ARG A 134 3.23 -4.57 -2.40
CA ARG A 134 3.71 -3.17 -2.52
C ARG A 134 5.17 -3.06 -2.90
N GLY A 135 5.92 -4.16 -2.88
CA GLY A 135 7.33 -4.14 -3.29
C GLY A 135 8.14 -5.27 -2.67
N LEU A 136 9.43 -5.11 -2.78
CA LEU A 136 10.43 -6.08 -2.36
C LEU A 136 11.61 -5.35 -1.71
N ALA A 137 12.56 -6.11 -1.15
CA ALA A 137 13.82 -5.59 -0.64
C ALA A 137 15.00 -6.22 -1.38
N TYR A 138 16.14 -5.55 -1.33
CA TYR A 138 17.39 -6.07 -1.88
C TYR A 138 18.48 -6.01 -0.79
N TRP A 139 19.23 -7.10 -0.63
CA TRP A 139 20.29 -7.19 0.35
C TRP A 139 21.42 -8.11 -0.12
N LYS A 140 22.63 -7.58 -0.31
CA LYS A 140 23.86 -8.33 -0.62
C LYS A 140 23.65 -9.43 -1.68
N GLY A 141 23.09 -9.05 -2.84
CA GLY A 141 22.85 -9.97 -3.95
C GLY A 141 21.60 -10.85 -3.82
N LYS A 142 20.73 -10.57 -2.86
CA LYS A 142 19.43 -11.27 -2.69
C LYS A 142 18.27 -10.30 -2.89
N VAL A 143 17.31 -10.70 -3.70
CA VAL A 143 15.97 -10.09 -3.76
C VAL A 143 15.12 -10.80 -2.72
N ILE A 144 14.53 -10.05 -1.80
CA ILE A 144 13.70 -10.61 -0.72
C ILE A 144 12.27 -10.15 -0.93
N ILE A 145 11.36 -11.09 -1.05
CA ILE A 145 9.93 -10.84 -1.25
C ILE A 145 9.11 -11.37 -0.08
N ALA A 146 8.02 -10.68 0.21
CA ALA A 146 6.97 -11.18 1.07
C ALA A 146 5.80 -11.63 0.21
N THR A 147 5.45 -12.91 0.30
CA THR A 147 4.38 -13.48 -0.52
C THR A 147 3.02 -13.29 0.13
N ILE A 148 1.98 -13.21 -0.68
CA ILE A 148 0.61 -12.99 -0.18
C ILE A 148 0.13 -14.07 0.78
N ASP A 149 0.65 -15.29 0.68
CA ASP A 149 0.33 -16.43 1.54
C ASP A 149 1.13 -16.47 2.86
N GLY A 150 1.97 -15.43 3.11
CA GLY A 150 2.61 -15.22 4.40
C GLY A 150 4.05 -15.74 4.52
N ARG A 151 4.73 -16.02 3.41
CA ARG A 151 6.15 -16.38 3.41
C ARG A 151 7.06 -15.20 3.12
N LEU A 152 8.27 -15.21 3.69
CA LEU A 152 9.42 -14.49 3.18
C LEU A 152 10.26 -15.44 2.31
N VAL A 153 10.67 -14.96 1.14
CA VAL A 153 11.50 -15.72 0.21
C VAL A 153 12.68 -14.87 -0.23
N ALA A 154 13.90 -15.35 -0.05
CA ALA A 154 15.09 -14.75 -0.64
C ALA A 154 15.45 -15.48 -1.95
N ILE A 155 15.68 -14.68 -2.96
CA ILE A 155 15.98 -15.11 -4.32
C ILE A 155 17.37 -14.57 -4.66
N ASP A 156 18.25 -15.38 -5.20
CA ASP A 156 19.52 -14.93 -5.75
C ASP A 156 19.28 -13.96 -6.90
N ALA A 157 19.74 -12.74 -6.75
CA ALA A 157 19.42 -11.64 -7.67
C ALA A 157 19.92 -11.87 -9.10
N LYS A 158 21.00 -12.64 -9.26
CA LYS A 158 21.59 -12.94 -10.56
C LYS A 158 20.88 -14.07 -11.30
N THR A 159 20.45 -15.10 -10.56
CA THR A 159 19.97 -16.37 -11.16
C THR A 159 18.47 -16.58 -11.06
N GLY A 160 17.76 -15.81 -10.22
CA GLY A 160 16.34 -16.00 -9.94
C GLY A 160 16.03 -17.26 -9.11
N LYS A 161 17.04 -17.94 -8.56
CA LYS A 161 16.83 -19.16 -7.76
C LYS A 161 16.60 -18.82 -6.30
N ARG A 162 15.67 -19.54 -5.66
CA ARG A 162 15.42 -19.43 -4.23
C ARG A 162 16.66 -19.81 -3.42
N VAL A 163 17.05 -18.92 -2.48
CA VAL A 163 18.13 -19.12 -1.51
C VAL A 163 17.59 -19.70 -0.22
N TRP A 164 16.57 -19.07 0.35
CA TRP A 164 15.85 -19.54 1.53
C TRP A 164 14.38 -19.11 1.49
N GLU A 165 13.57 -19.75 2.30
CA GLU A 165 12.15 -19.47 2.48
C GLU A 165 11.74 -19.69 3.92
N THR A 166 10.92 -18.81 4.48
CA THR A 166 10.42 -18.90 5.86
C THR A 166 8.95 -18.51 5.91
N MET A 167 8.12 -19.35 6.55
CA MET A 167 6.74 -19.00 6.89
C MET A 167 6.74 -18.01 8.06
N THR A 168 6.14 -16.83 7.87
CA THR A 168 6.14 -15.74 8.87
C THR A 168 4.87 -15.70 9.70
N VAL A 169 3.82 -16.35 9.25
CA VAL A 169 2.49 -16.40 9.85
C VAL A 169 2.08 -17.84 10.19
N ASP A 170 1.07 -18.03 11.04
CA ASP A 170 0.44 -19.33 11.20
C ASP A 170 -0.41 -19.64 9.93
N PRO A 171 -0.05 -20.64 9.12
CA PRO A 171 -0.75 -20.93 7.87
C PRO A 171 -2.16 -21.52 8.06
N ARG A 172 -2.56 -21.82 9.31
CA ARG A 172 -3.92 -22.25 9.64
C ARG A 172 -4.87 -21.07 9.85
N ARG A 173 -4.31 -19.86 9.98
CA ARG A 173 -5.02 -18.64 10.31
C ARG A 173 -5.16 -17.72 9.09
N ALA A 174 -6.06 -16.73 9.22
CA ALA A 174 -6.42 -15.82 8.14
C ALA A 174 -5.38 -14.71 7.85
N PHE A 175 -4.11 -14.96 8.15
CA PHE A 175 -3.04 -13.99 7.88
C PHE A 175 -2.61 -13.98 6.41
N TYR A 176 -2.24 -12.80 5.93
CA TYR A 176 -1.66 -12.57 4.62
C TYR A 176 -0.65 -11.40 4.68
N ILE A 177 0.11 -11.18 3.61
CA ILE A 177 1.05 -10.07 3.51
C ILE A 177 0.84 -9.34 2.19
N THR A 178 0.82 -8.01 2.25
CA THR A 178 0.83 -7.13 1.06
C THR A 178 1.92 -6.07 1.14
N GLY A 179 2.56 -5.90 2.31
CA GLY A 179 3.63 -4.93 2.55
C GLY A 179 4.94 -5.30 1.87
N ALA A 180 5.74 -4.31 1.55
CA ALA A 180 7.13 -4.51 1.15
C ALA A 180 7.99 -4.83 2.39
N PRO A 181 8.82 -5.90 2.37
CA PRO A 181 9.78 -6.13 3.44
C PRO A 181 10.83 -5.02 3.46
N LYS A 182 11.36 -4.71 4.64
CA LYS A 182 12.46 -3.74 4.81
C LYS A 182 13.70 -4.45 5.32
N VAL A 183 14.88 -3.99 4.89
CA VAL A 183 16.17 -4.57 5.30
C VAL A 183 17.03 -3.55 6.01
N PHE A 184 17.69 -3.97 7.08
CA PHE A 184 18.65 -3.15 7.84
C PHE A 184 19.49 -4.06 8.74
N ARG A 185 20.75 -3.73 8.94
CA ARG A 185 21.66 -4.40 9.90
C ARG A 185 21.64 -5.94 9.81
N GLY A 186 21.61 -6.45 8.55
CA GLY A 186 21.55 -7.90 8.30
C GLY A 186 20.21 -8.55 8.67
N LYS A 187 19.15 -7.79 8.88
CA LYS A 187 17.79 -8.29 9.16
C LYS A 187 16.82 -7.86 8.08
N VAL A 188 15.80 -8.67 7.87
CA VAL A 188 14.61 -8.31 7.10
C VAL A 188 13.40 -8.31 8.01
N ILE A 189 12.62 -7.23 7.98
CA ILE A 189 11.44 -7.05 8.83
C ILE A 189 10.17 -7.04 7.99
N ILE A 190 9.13 -7.68 8.51
CA ILE A 190 7.80 -7.70 7.94
C ILE A 190 6.73 -7.84 9.04
N GLY A 191 5.59 -7.25 8.81
CA GLY A 191 4.37 -7.49 9.58
C GLY A 191 3.36 -8.29 8.77
N ASN A 192 2.09 -8.19 9.11
CA ASN A 192 1.01 -8.97 8.50
C ASN A 192 -0.28 -8.16 8.40
N GLY A 193 -1.21 -8.62 7.55
CA GLY A 193 -2.62 -8.33 7.53
C GLY A 193 -3.42 -9.53 8.02
N GLY A 194 -4.75 -9.39 8.11
CA GLY A 194 -5.67 -10.51 8.40
C GLY A 194 -6.29 -10.50 9.78
N THR A 195 -5.96 -9.58 10.68
CA THR A 195 -6.60 -9.50 12.01
C THR A 195 -8.08 -9.10 11.96
N GLU A 196 -8.56 -8.63 10.82
CA GLU A 196 -9.98 -8.34 10.57
C GLU A 196 -10.75 -9.51 9.97
N GLN A 197 -10.05 -10.60 9.68
CA GLN A 197 -10.65 -11.82 9.12
C GLN A 197 -11.00 -12.85 10.19
N GLU A 198 -10.37 -12.73 11.35
CA GLU A 198 -10.62 -13.59 12.51
C GLU A 198 -10.06 -12.94 13.80
N ALA A 199 -10.37 -13.51 14.96
CA ALA A 199 -9.82 -13.09 16.24
C ALA A 199 -8.30 -13.32 16.30
N ALA A 200 -7.50 -12.34 15.92
CA ALA A 200 -6.04 -12.44 15.85
C ALA A 200 -5.33 -11.20 16.37
N ARG A 201 -4.09 -11.40 16.88
CA ARG A 201 -3.20 -10.33 17.35
C ARG A 201 -2.23 -9.97 16.23
N GLY A 202 -2.06 -8.66 15.98
CA GLY A 202 -1.02 -8.14 15.11
C GLY A 202 0.37 -8.19 15.73
N TYR A 203 1.38 -8.32 14.88
CA TYR A 203 2.79 -8.33 15.27
C TYR A 203 3.68 -7.88 14.11
N VAL A 204 4.92 -7.57 14.44
CA VAL A 204 6.01 -7.37 13.50
C VAL A 204 7.16 -8.30 13.86
N THR A 205 7.85 -8.84 12.86
CA THR A 205 8.94 -9.80 13.09
C THR A 205 10.13 -9.47 12.21
N ALA A 206 11.33 -9.50 12.79
CA ALA A 206 12.58 -9.42 12.06
C ALA A 206 13.20 -10.82 11.93
N TYR A 207 13.79 -11.05 10.76
CA TYR A 207 14.46 -12.29 10.38
C TYR A 207 15.89 -11.98 9.94
N ASP A 208 16.81 -12.90 10.16
CA ASP A 208 18.17 -12.82 9.62
C ASP A 208 18.12 -12.85 8.09
N ALA A 209 18.69 -11.86 7.43
CA ALA A 209 18.61 -11.69 5.98
C ALA A 209 19.41 -12.74 5.19
N GLU A 210 20.37 -13.43 5.83
CA GLU A 210 21.17 -14.47 5.21
C GLU A 210 20.49 -15.86 5.29
N THR A 211 19.77 -16.12 6.38
CA THR A 211 19.26 -17.47 6.69
C THR A 211 17.75 -17.58 6.75
N GLY A 212 17.02 -16.46 6.85
CA GLY A 212 15.58 -16.43 7.05
C GLY A 212 15.14 -16.85 8.47
N LYS A 213 16.06 -17.05 9.41
CA LYS A 213 15.71 -17.40 10.80
C LYS A 213 15.17 -16.20 11.55
N GLN A 214 14.11 -16.40 12.35
CA GLN A 214 13.56 -15.35 13.20
C GLN A 214 14.63 -14.84 14.17
N ALA A 215 14.81 -13.49 14.16
CA ALA A 215 15.69 -12.81 15.11
C ALA A 215 14.91 -12.35 16.35
N TRP A 216 13.82 -11.61 16.14
CA TRP A 216 12.93 -11.16 17.19
C TRP A 216 11.52 -10.92 16.66
N ARG A 217 10.53 -10.86 17.58
CA ARG A 217 9.13 -10.50 17.29
C ARG A 217 8.62 -9.53 18.36
N PHE A 218 7.89 -8.51 17.93
CA PHE A 218 7.15 -7.61 18.81
C PHE A 218 5.65 -7.73 18.54
N TRP A 219 4.89 -8.01 19.59
CA TRP A 219 3.44 -8.00 19.55
C TRP A 219 2.91 -6.57 19.67
N ILE A 220 1.86 -6.23 18.94
CA ILE A 220 1.29 -4.87 18.94
C ILE A 220 0.15 -4.77 19.96
N VAL A 221 -0.57 -5.85 20.17
CA VAL A 221 -1.67 -5.94 21.14
C VAL A 221 -1.29 -6.90 22.26
N PRO A 222 -1.55 -6.57 23.55
CA PRO A 222 -1.26 -7.48 24.66
C PRO A 222 -2.14 -8.74 24.62
N GLY A 223 -1.60 -9.87 25.07
CA GLY A 223 -2.29 -11.13 25.20
C GLY A 223 -3.24 -11.20 26.39
N ASN A 224 -3.70 -12.42 26.70
CA ASN A 224 -4.51 -12.68 27.89
C ASN A 224 -3.66 -12.44 29.16
N PRO A 225 -4.08 -11.56 30.07
CA PRO A 225 -3.35 -11.29 31.31
C PRO A 225 -3.09 -12.53 32.18
N ALA A 226 -3.94 -13.55 32.11
CA ALA A 226 -3.78 -14.80 32.86
C ALA A 226 -2.57 -15.62 32.40
N ASP A 227 -2.11 -15.45 31.15
CA ASP A 227 -0.96 -16.15 30.60
C ASP A 227 0.37 -15.38 30.82
N GLY A 228 0.30 -14.18 31.45
CA GLY A 228 1.42 -13.25 31.56
C GLY A 228 1.65 -12.44 30.29
N PHE A 229 2.69 -11.63 30.27
CA PHE A 229 3.03 -10.76 29.14
C PHE A 229 4.44 -11.07 28.64
N GLU A 230 4.63 -10.96 27.34
CA GLU A 230 5.90 -11.26 26.66
C GLU A 230 7.04 -10.31 27.11
N ASN A 231 6.69 -9.08 27.49
CA ASN A 231 7.63 -8.05 27.92
C ASN A 231 6.91 -6.91 28.69
N GLU A 232 7.68 -5.96 29.23
CA GLU A 232 7.15 -4.82 29.98
C GLU A 232 6.27 -3.90 29.14
N ALA A 233 6.54 -3.75 27.84
CA ALA A 233 5.71 -2.95 26.94
C ALA A 233 4.30 -3.54 26.79
N MET A 234 4.18 -4.87 26.72
CA MET A 234 2.87 -5.54 26.70
C MET A 234 2.16 -5.43 28.05
N ALA A 235 2.88 -5.52 29.16
CA ALA A 235 2.31 -5.28 30.48
C ALA A 235 1.84 -3.82 30.68
N MET A 236 2.56 -2.85 30.11
CA MET A 236 2.15 -1.44 30.08
C MET A 236 0.90 -1.26 29.21
N ALA A 237 0.91 -1.80 28.00
CA ALA A 237 -0.20 -1.71 27.05
C ALA A 237 -1.50 -2.30 27.62
N ALA A 238 -1.44 -3.43 28.30
CA ALA A 238 -2.59 -4.11 28.90
C ALA A 238 -3.38 -3.21 29.88
N LYS A 239 -2.72 -2.26 30.54
CA LYS A 239 -3.37 -1.29 31.44
C LYS A 239 -4.30 -0.30 30.70
N THR A 240 -4.21 -0.23 29.38
CA THR A 240 -5.00 0.66 28.52
C THR A 240 -6.17 -0.07 27.85
N TRP A 241 -6.37 -1.33 28.18
CA TRP A 241 -7.44 -2.17 27.68
C TRP A 241 -8.40 -2.56 28.79
N THR A 242 -9.67 -2.85 28.41
CA THR A 242 -10.70 -3.29 29.35
C THR A 242 -11.47 -4.49 28.78
N GLY A 243 -12.15 -5.23 29.67
CA GLY A 243 -12.88 -6.45 29.27
C GLY A 243 -11.93 -7.59 28.87
N GLU A 244 -12.39 -8.41 27.94
CA GLU A 244 -11.68 -9.63 27.51
C GLU A 244 -11.21 -9.52 26.04
N TRP A 245 -10.52 -8.42 25.69
CA TRP A 245 -10.06 -8.12 24.33
C TRP A 245 -9.31 -9.27 23.64
N TRP A 246 -8.58 -10.07 24.42
CA TRP A 246 -7.82 -11.21 23.90
C TRP A 246 -8.69 -12.29 23.25
N LYS A 247 -10.00 -12.38 23.59
CA LYS A 247 -10.95 -13.27 22.91
C LYS A 247 -11.22 -12.85 21.47
N HIS A 248 -11.07 -11.56 21.18
CA HIS A 248 -11.23 -10.98 19.86
C HIS A 248 -9.86 -10.76 19.14
N GLY A 249 -8.75 -11.05 19.80
CA GLY A 249 -7.41 -10.78 19.28
C GLY A 249 -6.97 -9.33 19.36
N GLY A 250 -7.89 -8.38 19.22
CA GLY A 250 -7.67 -6.94 19.40
C GLY A 250 -7.14 -6.17 18.20
N GLY A 251 -6.69 -6.81 17.14
CA GLY A 251 -6.19 -6.16 15.93
C GLY A 251 -4.70 -5.82 15.93
N GLY A 252 -4.34 -4.63 15.45
CA GLY A 252 -2.96 -4.14 15.50
C GLY A 252 -2.05 -4.65 14.40
N ASN A 253 -2.52 -4.75 13.16
CA ASN A 253 -1.70 -5.14 12.01
C ASN A 253 -0.53 -4.18 11.79
N ALA A 254 0.64 -4.70 11.38
CA ALA A 254 1.75 -3.91 10.83
C ALA A 254 1.91 -4.23 9.34
N TRP A 255 0.92 -3.83 8.53
CA TRP A 255 0.83 -4.24 7.12
C TRP A 255 1.60 -3.33 6.14
N ASN A 256 2.08 -2.16 6.60
CA ASN A 256 2.90 -1.20 5.86
C ASN A 256 3.56 -0.22 6.87
N GLY A 257 4.22 0.86 6.41
CA GLY A 257 4.73 1.94 7.28
C GLY A 257 5.81 1.46 8.26
N ILE A 258 6.85 0.80 7.75
CA ILE A 258 8.02 0.39 8.52
C ILE A 258 9.25 1.12 7.99
N THR A 259 9.95 1.84 8.85
CA THR A 259 11.14 2.63 8.48
C THR A 259 12.27 2.39 9.47
N TYR A 260 13.47 2.12 8.97
CA TYR A 260 14.67 2.04 9.80
C TYR A 260 15.33 3.41 9.94
N ASP A 261 15.61 3.80 11.17
CA ASP A 261 16.33 5.02 11.51
C ASP A 261 17.76 4.68 11.95
N PRO A 262 18.76 4.90 11.09
CA PRO A 262 20.15 4.57 11.40
C PRO A 262 20.75 5.44 12.50
N GLU A 263 20.31 6.70 12.65
CA GLU A 263 20.80 7.65 13.67
C GLU A 263 20.56 7.13 15.09
N PHE A 264 19.33 6.66 15.35
CA PHE A 264 18.92 6.17 16.69
C PHE A 264 18.92 4.64 16.79
N LYS A 265 19.37 3.92 15.74
CA LYS A 265 19.39 2.45 15.65
C LYS A 265 18.04 1.86 16.06
N GLN A 266 16.97 2.37 15.48
CA GLN A 266 15.61 1.98 15.78
C GLN A 266 14.81 1.68 14.53
N VAL A 267 13.79 0.85 14.69
CA VAL A 267 12.78 0.61 13.67
C VAL A 267 11.51 1.30 14.12
N LEU A 268 10.98 2.16 13.28
CA LEU A 268 9.70 2.84 13.44
C LEU A 268 8.63 1.99 12.76
N VAL A 269 7.65 1.54 13.50
CA VAL A 269 6.59 0.67 13.03
C VAL A 269 5.25 1.36 13.17
N GLY A 270 4.62 1.68 12.05
CA GLY A 270 3.23 2.10 12.03
C GLY A 270 2.29 0.93 12.31
N THR A 271 1.34 1.10 13.21
CA THR A 271 0.42 0.04 13.62
C THR A 271 -1.01 0.28 13.18
N GLY A 272 -1.75 -0.80 13.00
CA GLY A 272 -3.11 -0.79 12.48
C GLY A 272 -4.18 -0.55 13.52
N ASN A 273 -5.38 -0.57 13.01
CA ASN A 273 -6.64 -0.42 13.74
C ASN A 273 -6.93 -1.56 14.72
N GLY A 274 -7.93 -1.34 15.55
CA GLY A 274 -8.51 -2.36 16.40
C GLY A 274 -9.38 -3.36 15.64
N SER A 275 -9.45 -4.59 16.12
CA SER A 275 -10.36 -5.59 15.61
C SER A 275 -11.03 -6.33 16.78
N PRO A 276 -12.38 -6.30 16.87
CA PRO A 276 -13.33 -5.56 16.01
C PRO A 276 -13.11 -4.05 15.99
N TRP A 277 -13.57 -3.34 14.92
CA TRP A 277 -13.49 -1.87 14.88
C TRP A 277 -14.28 -1.24 16.03
N ASN A 278 -15.50 -1.75 16.30
CA ASN A 278 -16.31 -1.26 17.40
C ASN A 278 -15.62 -1.50 18.76
N ARG A 279 -15.18 -0.41 19.39
CA ARG A 279 -14.45 -0.51 20.67
C ARG A 279 -15.32 -0.99 21.82
N LYS A 280 -16.66 -0.82 21.78
CA LYS A 280 -17.57 -1.33 22.82
C LYS A 280 -17.55 -2.86 22.90
N ILE A 281 -17.25 -3.55 21.78
CA ILE A 281 -17.05 -4.99 21.74
C ILE A 281 -15.65 -5.34 22.25
N ARG A 282 -14.64 -4.68 21.68
CA ARG A 282 -13.21 -4.98 21.91
C ARG A 282 -12.74 -4.59 23.30
N SER A 283 -13.13 -3.41 23.78
CA SER A 283 -12.69 -2.81 25.05
C SER A 283 -13.83 -2.00 25.67
N PRO A 284 -14.85 -2.67 26.24
CA PRO A 284 -16.14 -2.08 26.60
C PRO A 284 -16.05 -0.97 27.66
N GLY A 285 -15.01 -0.95 28.49
CA GLY A 285 -14.70 0.13 29.45
C GLY A 285 -13.89 1.27 28.84
N GLY A 286 -13.62 1.26 27.52
CA GLY A 286 -12.79 2.25 26.85
C GLY A 286 -11.29 2.00 27.02
N GLY A 287 -10.50 3.08 27.17
CA GLY A 287 -9.05 3.08 27.23
C GLY A 287 -8.41 3.33 25.87
N ASP A 288 -7.11 3.58 25.88
CA ASP A 288 -6.36 3.97 24.70
C ASP A 288 -6.05 2.81 23.75
N ASN A 289 -6.09 1.58 24.25
CA ASN A 289 -5.84 0.34 23.50
C ASN A 289 -4.45 0.32 22.84
N LEU A 290 -3.39 0.57 23.62
CA LEU A 290 -2.02 0.51 23.10
C LEU A 290 -1.67 -0.92 22.60
N PHE A 291 -0.95 -1.03 21.47
CA PHE A 291 -0.42 0.03 20.60
C PHE A 291 -1.18 0.15 19.28
N LEU A 292 -2.51 0.21 19.29
CA LEU A 292 -3.28 0.48 18.07
C LEU A 292 -2.98 1.88 17.52
N CYS A 293 -3.02 2.05 16.20
CA CYS A 293 -2.91 3.34 15.51
C CYS A 293 -1.78 4.21 16.04
N SER A 294 -0.60 3.62 16.14
CA SER A 294 0.60 4.23 16.75
C SER A 294 1.78 4.14 15.79
N ILE A 295 2.77 4.98 16.06
CA ILE A 295 4.14 4.76 15.64
C ILE A 295 4.86 4.20 16.85
N VAL A 296 5.42 2.99 16.74
CA VAL A 296 6.17 2.32 17.80
C VAL A 296 7.64 2.24 17.39
N ALA A 297 8.52 2.80 18.20
CA ALA A 297 9.96 2.69 18.02
C ALA A 297 10.50 1.47 18.78
N LEU A 298 11.20 0.61 18.07
CA LEU A 298 11.81 -0.60 18.57
C LEU A 298 13.33 -0.56 18.35
N ASP A 299 14.09 -1.10 19.27
CA ASP A 299 15.52 -1.32 19.04
C ASP A 299 15.72 -2.24 17.82
N ALA A 300 16.55 -1.82 16.87
CA ALA A 300 16.72 -2.52 15.62
C ALA A 300 17.36 -3.91 15.74
N ASP A 301 18.15 -4.14 16.78
CA ASP A 301 18.84 -5.41 16.99
C ASP A 301 18.02 -6.40 17.80
N THR A 302 17.32 -5.93 18.83
CA THR A 302 16.64 -6.78 19.81
C THR A 302 15.12 -6.79 19.68
N GLY A 303 14.52 -5.78 19.02
CA GLY A 303 13.06 -5.58 18.99
C GLY A 303 12.47 -5.05 20.28
N GLU A 304 13.30 -4.62 21.22
CA GLU A 304 12.84 -4.02 22.49
C GLU A 304 12.20 -2.66 22.24
N TYR A 305 11.13 -2.39 22.98
CA TYR A 305 10.39 -1.13 22.93
C TYR A 305 11.28 0.04 23.43
N LYS A 306 11.22 1.18 22.67
CA LYS A 306 11.89 2.44 23.05
C LYS A 306 10.88 3.53 23.43
N TRP A 307 9.98 3.87 22.50
CA TRP A 307 8.93 4.87 22.68
C TRP A 307 7.77 4.62 21.70
N HIS A 308 6.66 5.30 21.90
CA HIS A 308 5.56 5.33 20.94
C HIS A 308 4.88 6.70 20.90
N TYR A 309 4.21 6.96 19.78
CA TYR A 309 3.23 8.04 19.64
C TYR A 309 1.94 7.48 19.06
N GLN A 310 0.82 7.67 19.76
CA GLN A 310 -0.48 7.16 19.35
C GLN A 310 -1.30 8.26 18.65
N THR A 311 -1.62 8.07 17.36
CA THR A 311 -2.36 9.05 16.55
C THR A 311 -3.87 9.03 16.80
N VAL A 312 -4.43 7.88 17.22
CA VAL A 312 -5.86 7.69 17.49
C VAL A 312 -6.07 6.80 18.71
N PRO A 313 -6.07 7.40 19.95
CA PRO A 313 -6.37 6.65 21.17
C PRO A 313 -7.79 6.05 21.16
N GLY A 314 -7.93 4.76 21.54
CA GLY A 314 -9.21 4.07 21.58
C GLY A 314 -9.94 4.08 20.24
N GLU A 315 -9.24 3.85 19.18
CA GLU A 315 -9.66 3.85 17.79
C GLU A 315 -10.95 3.03 17.55
N THR A 316 -11.81 3.44 16.58
CA THR A 316 -13.06 2.77 16.24
C THR A 316 -13.51 2.97 14.77
N TRP A 317 -12.72 3.66 13.93
CA TRP A 317 -13.05 4.08 12.56
C TRP A 317 -12.21 3.41 11.48
N ASP A 318 -11.35 2.44 11.82
CA ASP A 318 -10.32 1.88 10.95
C ASP A 318 -9.22 2.92 10.58
N TYR A 319 -8.88 3.82 11.49
CA TYR A 319 -7.80 4.78 11.28
C TYR A 319 -6.45 4.16 11.64
N ASN A 320 -5.73 3.73 10.60
CA ASN A 320 -4.43 3.11 10.73
C ASN A 320 -3.29 4.13 10.72
N SER A 321 -2.18 3.83 11.39
CA SER A 321 -0.89 4.53 11.30
C SER A 321 0.15 3.74 10.48
N ASN A 322 -0.28 2.91 9.54
CA ASN A 322 0.58 2.10 8.67
C ASN A 322 1.02 2.83 7.39
N MET A 323 0.81 4.14 7.29
CA MET A 323 1.25 4.96 6.17
C MET A 323 2.74 5.23 6.27
N ASP A 324 3.33 5.80 5.24
CA ASP A 324 4.77 6.07 5.20
C ASP A 324 5.23 6.89 6.40
N ILE A 325 6.39 6.53 6.93
CA ILE A 325 7.12 7.26 7.96
C ILE A 325 8.38 7.78 7.28
N VAL A 326 8.41 9.06 6.95
CA VAL A 326 9.50 9.71 6.22
C VAL A 326 10.42 10.42 7.20
N LEU A 327 11.73 10.18 7.09
CA LEU A 327 12.72 10.80 7.96
C LEU A 327 13.33 12.03 7.30
N ALA A 328 13.48 13.10 8.07
CA ALA A 328 14.17 14.30 7.63
C ALA A 328 14.79 15.08 8.79
N ASP A 329 15.79 15.87 8.47
CA ASP A 329 16.34 16.88 9.36
C ASP A 329 15.65 18.19 9.07
N LEU A 330 14.75 18.61 9.94
CA LEU A 330 13.94 19.81 9.75
C LEU A 330 14.42 20.97 10.63
N LYS A 331 14.41 22.18 10.08
CA LYS A 331 14.68 23.39 10.87
C LYS A 331 13.39 23.85 11.55
N TYR A 332 13.27 23.60 12.84
CA TYR A 332 12.11 23.93 13.64
C TYR A 332 12.52 24.84 14.81
N GLY A 333 11.88 26.00 14.96
CA GLY A 333 12.22 26.96 16.01
C GLY A 333 13.68 27.43 16.00
N GLY A 334 14.33 27.46 14.84
CA GLY A 334 15.75 27.86 14.67
C GLY A 334 16.77 26.73 14.96
N GLN A 335 16.32 25.55 15.35
CA GLN A 335 17.16 24.37 15.58
C GLN A 335 16.93 23.32 14.50
N THR A 336 17.92 22.49 14.21
CA THR A 336 17.75 21.30 13.38
C THR A 336 17.27 20.15 14.26
N ILE A 337 16.07 19.64 13.97
CA ILE A 337 15.46 18.52 14.68
C ILE A 337 15.45 17.30 13.77
N LYS A 338 15.85 16.16 14.33
CA LYS A 338 15.71 14.85 13.73
C LYS A 338 14.22 14.47 13.76
N ALA A 339 13.52 14.73 12.67
CA ALA A 339 12.07 14.56 12.60
C ALA A 339 11.66 13.32 11.81
N LEU A 340 10.50 12.79 12.13
CA LEU A 340 9.70 11.97 11.22
C LEU A 340 8.45 12.73 10.81
N MET A 341 8.03 12.51 9.58
CA MET A 341 6.80 13.03 8.99
C MET A 341 5.84 11.88 8.70
N HIS A 342 4.58 12.03 9.08
CA HIS A 342 3.59 10.97 8.96
C HIS A 342 2.20 11.52 8.66
N ALA A 343 1.54 10.95 7.65
CA ALA A 343 0.18 11.29 7.25
C ALA A 343 -0.72 10.05 7.31
N PRO A 344 -1.25 9.66 8.49
CA PRO A 344 -2.11 8.49 8.64
C PRO A 344 -3.52 8.73 8.09
N LYS A 345 -4.35 7.67 8.11
CA LYS A 345 -5.74 7.72 7.64
C LYS A 345 -6.58 8.81 8.32
N ASN A 346 -6.27 9.16 9.57
CA ASN A 346 -7.07 10.04 10.42
C ASN A 346 -7.18 11.50 9.93
N GLY A 347 -6.43 11.88 8.89
CA GLY A 347 -6.53 13.15 8.20
C GLY A 347 -5.67 14.28 8.75
N PHE A 348 -4.74 14.00 9.66
CA PHE A 348 -3.74 14.93 10.14
C PHE A 348 -2.36 14.60 9.55
N PHE A 349 -1.53 15.64 9.38
CA PHE A 349 -0.11 15.51 9.08
C PHE A 349 0.69 15.79 10.35
N TYR A 350 1.49 14.83 10.74
CA TYR A 350 2.27 14.87 11.98
C TYR A 350 3.75 15.11 11.69
N VAL A 351 4.38 15.97 12.49
CA VAL A 351 5.84 16.08 12.61
C VAL A 351 6.21 15.71 14.04
N ILE A 352 7.04 14.70 14.19
CA ILE A 352 7.39 14.10 15.48
C ILE A 352 8.92 14.05 15.60
N ASN A 353 9.45 14.37 16.78
CA ASN A 353 10.86 14.18 17.10
C ASN A 353 11.16 12.68 17.18
N ARG A 354 11.94 12.15 16.23
CA ARG A 354 12.21 10.71 16.14
C ARG A 354 13.16 10.18 17.21
N ALA A 355 13.80 11.06 18.01
CA ALA A 355 14.63 10.63 19.13
C ALA A 355 13.81 10.11 20.31
N ASN A 356 12.60 10.63 20.52
CA ASN A 356 11.82 10.39 21.76
C ASN A 356 10.30 10.27 21.56
N GLY A 357 9.80 10.46 20.34
CA GLY A 357 8.36 10.41 20.03
C GLY A 357 7.58 11.67 20.40
N GLU A 358 8.24 12.77 20.73
CA GLU A 358 7.58 14.05 21.06
C GLU A 358 6.90 14.66 19.82
N LEU A 359 5.60 14.98 19.95
CA LEU A 359 4.87 15.70 18.91
C LEU A 359 5.34 17.13 18.80
N LEU A 360 5.75 17.54 17.59
CA LEU A 360 6.16 18.93 17.31
C LEU A 360 5.02 19.74 16.68
N SER A 361 4.28 19.13 15.75
CA SER A 361 3.11 19.75 15.12
C SER A 361 2.18 18.70 14.51
N ALA A 362 0.89 19.07 14.38
CA ALA A 362 -0.12 18.26 13.71
C ALA A 362 -1.24 19.14 13.19
N GLU A 363 -1.50 19.12 11.86
CA GLU A 363 -2.56 19.88 11.22
C GLU A 363 -3.34 19.04 10.21
N LYS A 364 -4.59 19.45 9.93
CA LYS A 364 -5.46 18.75 9.00
C LYS A 364 -4.99 18.94 7.56
N ILE A 365 -4.89 17.81 6.83
CA ILE A 365 -4.58 17.81 5.39
C ILE A 365 -5.81 17.56 4.50
N GLY A 366 -7.00 17.47 5.09
CA GLY A 366 -8.27 17.27 4.40
C GLY A 366 -9.43 17.48 5.36
N LYS A 367 -10.64 17.09 4.93
CA LYS A 367 -11.84 17.22 5.76
C LYS A 367 -11.85 16.18 6.90
N VAL A 368 -11.92 16.68 8.13
CA VAL A 368 -11.92 15.88 9.37
C VAL A 368 -13.03 16.33 10.29
N THR A 369 -13.96 15.44 10.66
CA THR A 369 -15.08 15.71 11.56
C THR A 369 -15.04 14.91 12.85
N TRP A 370 -14.15 13.91 12.97
CA TRP A 370 -14.02 13.12 14.21
C TRP A 370 -13.23 13.87 15.31
N ALA A 371 -12.34 14.78 14.94
CA ALA A 371 -11.56 15.60 15.87
C ALA A 371 -11.45 17.04 15.37
N SER A 372 -11.44 18.00 16.30
CA SER A 372 -11.27 19.42 16.00
C SER A 372 -9.82 19.78 15.68
N HIS A 373 -8.88 19.28 16.48
CA HIS A 373 -7.43 19.49 16.36
C HIS A 373 -6.68 18.45 17.21
N VAL A 374 -5.35 18.47 17.16
CA VAL A 374 -4.49 17.72 18.09
C VAL A 374 -3.93 18.72 19.11
N ASP A 375 -4.16 18.49 20.39
CA ASP A 375 -3.58 19.30 21.46
C ASP A 375 -2.09 19.00 21.58
N LEU A 376 -1.24 19.98 21.25
CA LEU A 376 0.22 19.80 21.23
C LEU A 376 0.83 19.56 22.60
N LYS A 377 0.15 19.92 23.70
CA LYS A 377 0.68 19.67 25.06
C LYS A 377 0.52 18.24 25.50
N SER A 378 -0.65 17.65 25.22
CA SER A 378 -0.94 16.26 25.55
C SER A 378 -0.56 15.28 24.43
N GLY A 379 -0.36 15.78 23.21
CA GLY A 379 -0.17 14.98 22.00
C GLY A 379 -1.45 14.25 21.57
N ARG A 380 -2.63 14.62 22.07
CA ARG A 380 -3.87 13.88 21.85
C ARG A 380 -4.86 14.63 20.96
N PRO A 381 -5.61 13.93 20.09
CA PRO A 381 -6.70 14.55 19.37
C PRO A 381 -7.81 14.99 20.33
N VAL A 382 -8.38 16.17 20.05
CA VAL A 382 -9.56 16.69 20.74
C VAL A 382 -10.79 16.28 19.90
N GLU A 383 -11.43 15.20 20.34
CA GLU A 383 -12.55 14.59 19.62
C GLU A 383 -13.80 15.48 19.62
N ILE A 384 -14.59 15.34 18.55
CA ILE A 384 -15.90 15.98 18.44
C ILE A 384 -16.95 15.06 19.03
N ALA A 385 -17.84 15.61 19.87
CA ALA A 385 -18.90 14.82 20.51
C ALA A 385 -19.78 14.12 19.45
N GLY A 386 -20.11 12.86 19.68
CA GLY A 386 -20.90 12.03 18.77
C GLY A 386 -20.12 11.32 17.69
N SER A 387 -18.89 11.75 17.36
CA SER A 387 -18.11 11.16 16.27
C SER A 387 -17.84 9.66 16.40
N ARG A 388 -17.95 9.11 17.62
CA ARG A 388 -17.76 7.67 17.90
C ARG A 388 -18.98 6.80 17.59
N TYR A 389 -20.08 7.39 17.13
CA TYR A 389 -21.33 6.69 16.75
C TYR A 389 -21.88 5.68 17.78
N GLU A 390 -21.47 5.79 19.03
CA GLU A 390 -21.78 4.79 20.08
C GLU A 390 -23.25 4.73 20.51
N ASP A 391 -24.03 5.75 20.15
CA ASP A 391 -25.46 5.86 20.50
C ASP A 391 -26.35 5.96 19.26
N GLY A 392 -25.86 5.52 18.08
CA GLY A 392 -26.65 5.60 16.87
C GLY A 392 -25.83 5.50 15.59
N GLU A 393 -26.01 6.47 14.70
CA GLU A 393 -25.27 6.58 13.45
C GLU A 393 -24.67 7.98 13.30
N GLU A 394 -23.49 8.07 12.68
CA GLU A 394 -22.79 9.32 12.45
C GLU A 394 -22.08 9.32 11.09
N LEU A 395 -22.21 10.43 10.34
CA LEU A 395 -21.48 10.64 9.10
C LEU A 395 -20.11 11.24 9.41
N VAL A 396 -19.07 10.44 9.33
CA VAL A 396 -17.71 10.81 9.74
C VAL A 396 -16.81 11.03 8.54
N TRP A 397 -16.02 12.11 8.57
CA TRP A 397 -14.90 12.37 7.68
C TRP A 397 -13.57 12.22 8.45
N PRO A 398 -12.59 11.53 7.90
CA PRO A 398 -12.65 10.70 6.70
C PRO A 398 -13.38 9.37 6.92
N SER A 399 -13.63 8.65 5.83
CA SER A 399 -14.06 7.25 5.83
C SER A 399 -12.92 6.33 6.27
N PRO A 400 -13.14 4.99 6.38
CA PRO A 400 -12.08 3.99 6.59
C PRO A 400 -10.95 4.02 5.54
N TYR A 401 -11.18 4.65 4.38
CA TYR A 401 -10.11 4.86 3.39
C TYR A 401 -9.10 5.93 3.81
N GLY A 402 -9.45 6.81 4.76
CA GLY A 402 -8.61 7.90 5.25
C GLY A 402 -8.57 9.11 4.32
N VAL A 403 -7.97 10.20 4.77
CA VAL A 403 -7.58 11.33 3.89
C VAL A 403 -6.34 10.95 3.07
N HIS A 404 -5.43 10.19 3.65
CA HIS A 404 -4.28 9.58 3.00
C HIS A 404 -4.22 8.09 3.36
N ASN A 405 -3.61 7.28 2.49
CA ASN A 405 -3.48 5.84 2.71
C ASN A 405 -2.05 5.39 2.30
N TRP A 406 -1.86 4.11 1.99
CA TRP A 406 -0.58 3.50 1.65
C TRP A 406 0.11 4.04 0.38
N HIS A 407 -0.54 4.90 -0.38
CA HIS A 407 0.01 5.51 -1.59
C HIS A 407 1.15 6.47 -1.20
N ALA A 408 2.37 6.11 -1.54
CA ALA A 408 3.57 6.73 -1.00
C ALA A 408 3.61 8.25 -1.20
N MET A 409 3.77 9.00 -0.12
CA MET A 409 4.14 10.41 -0.19
C MET A 409 5.63 10.55 -0.50
N SER A 410 6.06 11.72 -1.00
CA SER A 410 7.48 12.02 -1.20
C SER A 410 7.85 13.37 -0.58
N TYR A 411 9.08 13.47 -0.07
CA TYR A 411 9.62 14.70 0.49
C TYR A 411 10.81 15.18 -0.33
N ASN A 412 10.77 16.43 -0.78
CA ASN A 412 11.87 17.05 -1.51
C ASN A 412 12.66 17.98 -0.58
N PRO A 413 13.91 17.65 -0.23
CA PRO A 413 14.72 18.48 0.67
C PRO A 413 15.10 19.83 0.07
N ASN A 414 15.08 19.98 -1.27
CA ASN A 414 15.41 21.24 -1.93
C ASN A 414 14.27 22.26 -1.82
N THR A 415 13.02 21.83 -1.93
CA THR A 415 11.83 22.69 -1.78
C THR A 415 11.33 22.74 -0.35
N GLY A 416 11.70 21.75 0.48
CA GLY A 416 11.15 21.57 1.82
C GLY A 416 9.69 21.10 1.84
N LEU A 417 9.14 20.61 0.72
CA LEU A 417 7.73 20.23 0.60
C LEU A 417 7.53 18.72 0.59
N VAL A 418 6.39 18.29 1.13
CA VAL A 418 5.88 16.92 1.06
C VAL A 418 4.74 16.85 0.05
N TYR A 419 4.77 15.88 -0.86
CA TYR A 419 3.73 15.67 -1.89
C TYR A 419 2.89 14.46 -1.52
N ILE A 420 1.61 14.70 -1.23
CA ILE A 420 0.71 13.74 -0.59
C ILE A 420 -0.50 13.48 -1.48
N PRO A 421 -0.71 12.26 -1.98
CA PRO A 421 -1.99 11.87 -2.59
C PRO A 421 -3.08 11.80 -1.51
N THR A 422 -4.13 12.59 -1.65
CA THR A 422 -5.25 12.63 -0.69
C THR A 422 -6.57 12.26 -1.34
N ILE A 423 -7.53 11.82 -0.50
CA ILE A 423 -8.91 11.56 -0.88
C ILE A 423 -9.85 12.20 0.15
N GLU A 424 -10.96 12.75 -0.31
CA GLU A 424 -12.03 13.28 0.53
C GLU A 424 -13.29 12.41 0.35
N MET A 425 -13.57 11.59 1.36
CA MET A 425 -14.64 10.61 1.32
C MET A 425 -15.16 10.35 2.73
N PRO A 426 -16.45 10.55 3.02
CA PRO A 426 -17.05 10.20 4.30
C PRO A 426 -17.51 8.75 4.34
N ALA A 427 -17.85 8.28 5.52
CA ALA A 427 -18.66 7.08 5.72
C ALA A 427 -19.67 7.30 6.84
N LEU A 428 -20.84 6.70 6.69
CA LEU A 428 -21.81 6.58 7.78
C LEU A 428 -21.46 5.35 8.59
N PHE A 429 -21.13 5.57 9.86
CA PHE A 429 -20.89 4.49 10.83
C PHE A 429 -22.15 4.28 11.70
N LYS A 430 -22.42 3.01 12.06
CA LYS A 430 -23.59 2.63 12.86
C LYS A 430 -23.23 1.55 13.85
N ASP A 431 -23.74 1.65 15.08
CA ASP A 431 -23.71 0.54 16.02
C ASP A 431 -25.11 0.07 16.48
N THR A 432 -26.16 0.65 15.90
CA THR A 432 -27.54 0.24 16.12
C THR A 432 -27.82 -1.17 15.60
N GLY A 433 -28.51 -1.98 16.41
CA GLY A 433 -28.87 -3.35 16.04
C GLY A 433 -27.78 -4.39 16.31
N ILE A 434 -26.62 -4.00 16.86
CA ILE A 434 -25.53 -4.92 17.23
C ILE A 434 -25.74 -5.38 18.68
N ASP A 435 -25.87 -6.70 18.88
CA ASP A 435 -25.84 -7.27 20.22
C ASP A 435 -24.39 -7.36 20.71
N LEU A 436 -23.98 -6.36 21.47
CA LEU A 436 -22.61 -6.25 22.00
C LEU A 436 -22.21 -7.39 22.95
N LYS A 437 -23.20 -8.09 23.55
CA LYS A 437 -22.93 -9.17 24.53
C LYS A 437 -22.70 -10.51 23.87
N SER A 438 -23.44 -10.78 22.80
CA SER A 438 -23.36 -12.03 22.05
C SER A 438 -22.70 -11.86 20.67
N TRP A 439 -22.10 -10.70 20.41
CA TRP A 439 -21.48 -10.44 19.12
C TRP A 439 -20.41 -11.46 18.79
N SER A 440 -20.54 -12.05 17.64
CA SER A 440 -19.53 -12.89 17.01
C SER A 440 -19.53 -12.56 15.52
N SER A 441 -18.38 -12.66 14.88
CA SER A 441 -18.30 -12.53 13.43
C SER A 441 -17.85 -13.84 12.82
N PRO A 442 -18.60 -14.38 11.88
CA PRO A 442 -18.17 -15.58 11.16
C PRO A 442 -17.00 -15.30 10.21
N HIS A 443 -16.85 -14.05 9.67
CA HIS A 443 -15.94 -13.82 8.54
C HIS A 443 -15.17 -12.50 8.54
N PHE A 444 -15.72 -11.40 9.08
CA PHE A 444 -15.06 -10.09 9.07
C PHE A 444 -15.28 -9.38 10.42
N TYR A 445 -14.17 -9.16 11.13
CA TYR A 445 -14.17 -8.64 12.50
C TYR A 445 -14.30 -7.12 12.53
N VAL A 446 -15.41 -6.57 12.03
CA VAL A 446 -15.69 -5.13 12.03
C VAL A 446 -16.53 -4.75 13.25
N GLY A 447 -17.66 -5.41 13.45
CA GLY A 447 -18.58 -5.16 14.57
C GLY A 447 -19.26 -3.79 14.53
N THR A 448 -19.37 -3.19 13.33
CA THR A 448 -20.05 -1.93 13.07
C THR A 448 -20.60 -1.92 11.65
N GLY A 449 -21.71 -1.22 11.42
CA GLY A 449 -22.17 -0.92 10.07
C GLY A 449 -21.38 0.23 9.48
N VAL A 450 -20.98 0.10 8.20
CA VAL A 450 -20.30 1.15 7.44
C VAL A 450 -20.95 1.30 6.08
N GLU A 451 -21.44 2.49 5.77
CA GLU A 451 -22.07 2.78 4.47
C GLU A 451 -21.29 3.90 3.75
N PHE A 452 -21.04 3.69 2.46
CA PHE A 452 -20.44 4.65 1.55
C PHE A 452 -21.47 5.09 0.52
N GLY A 453 -21.58 6.41 0.26
CA GLY A 453 -22.40 6.95 -0.82
C GLY A 453 -23.92 6.80 -0.62
N ARG A 454 -24.49 7.60 0.24
CA ARG A 454 -25.96 7.73 0.44
C ARG A 454 -26.53 8.86 -0.42
N ALA A 455 -27.86 8.95 -0.48
CA ALA A 455 -28.57 10.03 -1.18
C ALA A 455 -28.25 11.44 -0.62
N ASP A 456 -27.88 11.54 0.65
CA ASP A 456 -27.45 12.76 1.34
C ASP A 456 -25.94 12.97 1.34
N THR A 457 -25.20 12.12 0.62
CA THR A 457 -23.72 12.25 0.50
C THR A 457 -23.38 13.52 -0.24
N PRO A 458 -22.42 14.34 0.29
CA PRO A 458 -21.99 15.57 -0.38
C PRO A 458 -21.51 15.36 -1.81
N ALA A 459 -21.66 16.37 -2.66
CA ALA A 459 -21.25 16.31 -4.08
C ALA A 459 -19.74 16.12 -4.27
N ASP A 460 -18.93 16.43 -3.25
CA ASP A 460 -17.48 16.23 -3.21
C ASP A 460 -17.05 14.83 -2.70
N TYR A 461 -18.01 13.91 -2.57
CA TYR A 461 -17.74 12.53 -2.17
C TYR A 461 -16.79 11.81 -3.13
N GLY A 462 -15.72 11.27 -2.55
CA GLY A 462 -14.72 10.50 -3.31
C GLY A 462 -13.77 11.34 -4.17
N THR A 463 -13.76 12.67 -4.01
CA THR A 463 -12.77 13.53 -4.69
C THR A 463 -11.36 13.25 -4.19
N ALA A 464 -10.38 13.48 -5.04
CA ALA A 464 -8.97 13.22 -4.73
C ALA A 464 -8.09 14.42 -5.11
N LYS A 465 -6.97 14.57 -4.44
CA LYS A 465 -6.03 15.68 -4.69
C LYS A 465 -4.58 15.21 -4.56
N LEU A 466 -3.70 15.84 -5.32
CA LEU A 466 -2.27 15.87 -5.01
C LEU A 466 -2.01 17.15 -4.23
N LEU A 467 -1.55 17.02 -3.01
CA LEU A 467 -1.29 18.13 -2.09
C LEU A 467 0.21 18.33 -1.92
N ALA A 468 0.72 19.54 -2.13
CA ALA A 468 2.04 19.95 -1.67
C ALA A 468 1.93 20.67 -0.33
N TRP A 469 2.59 20.12 0.68
CA TRP A 469 2.48 20.50 2.08
C TRP A 469 3.81 21.00 2.63
N ASP A 470 3.81 22.16 3.27
CA ASP A 470 4.95 22.66 4.03
C ASP A 470 4.90 22.04 5.46
N PRO A 471 5.80 21.12 5.80
CA PRO A 471 5.76 20.42 7.08
C PRO A 471 6.15 21.30 8.27
N ILE A 472 6.80 22.45 8.03
CA ILE A 472 7.21 23.41 9.07
C ILE A 472 6.09 24.38 9.38
N LYS A 473 5.50 24.99 8.33
CA LYS A 473 4.39 25.92 8.47
C LYS A 473 3.05 25.23 8.66
N GLN A 474 3.02 23.90 8.46
CA GLN A 474 1.80 23.09 8.54
C GLN A 474 0.67 23.68 7.68
N GLN A 475 0.99 23.95 6.41
CA GLN A 475 0.04 24.52 5.47
C GLN A 475 0.24 24.02 4.05
N LYS A 476 -0.85 24.05 3.31
CA LYS A 476 -0.84 23.79 1.88
C LYS A 476 -0.10 24.89 1.13
N VAL A 477 0.78 24.50 0.18
CA VAL A 477 1.45 25.42 -0.74
C VAL A 477 0.72 25.43 -2.08
N TRP A 478 0.47 24.25 -2.66
CA TRP A 478 -0.35 24.08 -3.86
C TRP A 478 -1.10 22.76 -3.84
N GLN A 479 -2.07 22.60 -4.71
CA GLN A 479 -2.79 21.35 -4.91
C GLN A 479 -3.27 21.20 -6.34
N HIS A 480 -3.48 19.96 -6.78
CA HIS A 480 -4.19 19.58 -7.99
C HIS A 480 -5.33 18.64 -7.70
N ASP A 481 -6.46 18.85 -8.33
CA ASP A 481 -7.54 17.88 -8.35
C ASP A 481 -7.13 16.67 -9.19
N LEU A 482 -7.40 15.49 -8.66
CA LEU A 482 -7.12 14.20 -9.27
C LEU A 482 -8.43 13.48 -9.60
N PRO A 483 -8.38 12.50 -10.50
CA PRO A 483 -9.50 11.60 -10.72
C PRO A 483 -9.99 11.00 -9.39
N PRO A 484 -11.31 10.82 -9.23
CA PRO A 484 -11.86 10.31 -7.99
C PRO A 484 -11.22 9.01 -7.51
N GLN A 485 -11.24 8.83 -6.20
CA GLN A 485 -10.66 7.73 -5.45
C GLN A 485 -9.13 7.74 -5.40
N TRP A 486 -8.49 6.60 -5.22
CA TRP A 486 -7.07 6.51 -4.95
C TRP A 486 -6.21 6.72 -6.20
N ASN A 487 -5.29 7.64 -6.09
CA ASN A 487 -4.22 7.85 -7.04
C ASN A 487 -2.90 7.36 -6.44
N PRO A 488 -1.95 6.86 -7.24
CA PRO A 488 -0.71 6.28 -6.74
C PRO A 488 0.20 7.29 -6.04
N GLY A 489 1.24 6.75 -5.41
CA GLY A 489 2.27 7.54 -4.77
C GLY A 489 3.10 8.36 -5.74
N THR A 490 3.91 9.24 -5.17
CA THR A 490 4.72 10.23 -5.88
C THR A 490 6.21 9.86 -5.88
N LEU A 491 6.95 10.49 -6.78
CA LEU A 491 8.41 10.56 -6.87
C LEU A 491 8.78 12.03 -7.03
N THR A 492 9.80 12.51 -6.32
CA THR A 492 10.34 13.84 -6.54
C THR A 492 11.85 13.80 -6.81
N THR A 493 12.38 14.80 -7.53
CA THR A 493 13.77 14.80 -7.99
C THR A 493 14.45 16.16 -7.77
N ALA A 494 15.80 16.16 -7.82
CA ALA A 494 16.57 17.39 -7.81
C ALA A 494 16.37 18.27 -9.06
N GLY A 495 15.79 17.71 -10.13
CA GLY A 495 15.38 18.45 -11.31
C GLY A 495 14.11 19.30 -11.11
N ASN A 496 13.73 19.59 -9.88
CA ASN A 496 12.55 20.36 -9.49
C ASN A 496 11.21 19.77 -9.98
N LEU A 497 11.09 18.44 -9.99
CA LEU A 497 9.92 17.73 -10.51
C LEU A 497 9.26 16.86 -9.46
N VAL A 498 7.93 16.73 -9.60
CA VAL A 498 7.12 15.70 -8.95
C VAL A 498 6.44 14.87 -10.02
N PHE A 499 6.65 13.56 -10.00
CA PHE A 499 5.99 12.62 -10.91
C PHE A 499 4.91 11.84 -10.18
N GLN A 500 3.75 11.71 -10.83
CA GLN A 500 2.65 10.90 -10.34
C GLN A 500 1.91 10.23 -11.50
N GLY A 501 1.60 8.92 -11.36
CA GLY A 501 0.56 8.28 -12.12
C GLY A 501 -0.82 8.73 -11.64
N ARG A 502 -1.88 8.47 -12.43
CA ARG A 502 -3.26 8.83 -12.05
C ARG A 502 -4.22 7.66 -12.30
N ALA A 503 -5.32 7.66 -11.57
CA ALA A 503 -6.37 6.66 -11.73
C ALA A 503 -6.99 6.63 -13.15
N ASP A 504 -6.99 7.76 -13.87
CA ASP A 504 -7.45 7.88 -15.25
C ASP A 504 -6.41 7.44 -16.32
N GLY A 505 -5.27 6.90 -15.88
CA GLY A 505 -4.22 6.39 -16.76
C GLY A 505 -3.26 7.44 -17.28
N GLU A 506 -3.30 8.68 -16.79
CA GLU A 506 -2.26 9.67 -17.08
C GLU A 506 -1.04 9.49 -16.18
N PHE A 507 0.14 9.68 -16.75
CA PHE A 507 1.39 9.88 -16.02
C PHE A 507 1.82 11.33 -16.19
N VAL A 508 2.05 12.05 -15.11
CA VAL A 508 2.20 13.50 -15.09
C VAL A 508 3.47 13.90 -14.36
N ALA A 509 4.14 14.94 -14.87
CA ALA A 509 5.18 15.67 -14.18
C ALA A 509 4.72 17.08 -13.84
N TYR A 510 4.90 17.48 -12.58
CA TYR A 510 4.63 18.82 -12.07
C TYR A 510 5.93 19.49 -11.64
N ASN A 511 6.00 20.82 -11.75
CA ASN A 511 7.03 21.61 -11.06
C ASN A 511 6.84 21.45 -9.55
N ALA A 512 7.93 21.13 -8.85
CA ALA A 512 7.87 20.80 -7.43
C ALA A 512 7.50 22.00 -6.54
N GLU A 513 7.92 23.21 -6.89
CA GLU A 513 7.66 24.42 -6.11
C GLU A 513 6.29 25.04 -6.41
N SER A 514 5.94 25.18 -7.71
CA SER A 514 4.74 25.89 -8.14
C SER A 514 3.52 25.00 -8.33
N GLY A 515 3.73 23.70 -8.55
CA GLY A 515 2.68 22.77 -8.97
C GLY A 515 2.33 22.86 -10.45
N GLU A 516 2.99 23.68 -11.27
CA GLU A 516 2.70 23.77 -12.68
C GLU A 516 2.82 22.40 -13.37
N ARG A 517 1.81 22.02 -14.16
CA ARG A 517 1.83 20.78 -14.94
C ARG A 517 2.70 20.97 -16.19
N LEU A 518 3.89 20.35 -16.19
CA LEU A 518 4.89 20.53 -17.24
C LEU A 518 4.81 19.48 -18.35
N TRP A 519 4.39 18.27 -18.02
CA TRP A 519 4.33 17.17 -18.97
C TRP A 519 3.29 16.14 -18.54
N ALA A 520 2.67 15.46 -19.52
CA ALA A 520 1.77 14.34 -19.26
C ALA A 520 1.62 13.42 -20.46
N VAL A 521 1.29 12.14 -20.18
CA VAL A 521 1.03 11.12 -21.18
C VAL A 521 -0.02 10.12 -20.69
N LYS A 522 -0.90 9.66 -21.59
CA LYS A 522 -1.87 8.58 -21.31
C LYS A 522 -1.29 7.22 -21.64
N LEU A 523 -1.38 6.26 -20.71
CA LEU A 523 -0.74 4.94 -20.82
C LEU A 523 -1.73 3.78 -21.03
N GLY A 524 -3.03 4.08 -21.17
CA GLY A 524 -4.06 3.14 -21.61
C GLY A 524 -4.54 2.15 -20.56
N SER A 525 -4.20 2.37 -19.29
CA SER A 525 -4.78 1.70 -18.12
C SER A 525 -4.58 2.58 -16.90
N GLY A 526 -5.43 2.44 -15.87
CA GLY A 526 -5.24 3.12 -14.59
C GLY A 526 -3.90 2.76 -13.96
N ILE A 527 -3.33 3.70 -13.21
CA ILE A 527 -2.03 3.57 -12.56
C ILE A 527 -2.24 3.50 -11.06
N SER A 528 -1.64 2.50 -10.41
CA SER A 528 -1.71 2.30 -8.95
C SER A 528 -0.34 2.20 -8.28
N ALA A 529 0.73 2.04 -9.07
CA ALA A 529 2.10 1.97 -8.57
C ALA A 529 2.80 3.34 -8.64
N PRO A 530 3.68 3.67 -7.68
CA PRO A 530 4.48 4.86 -7.74
C PRO A 530 5.66 4.70 -8.72
N PRO A 531 6.11 5.78 -9.38
CA PRO A 531 7.28 5.75 -10.25
C PRO A 531 8.60 5.68 -9.47
N VAL A 532 9.67 5.24 -10.17
CA VAL A 532 11.05 5.27 -9.70
C VAL A 532 11.96 5.87 -10.77
N THR A 533 13.10 6.44 -10.37
CA THR A 533 14.09 6.98 -11.29
C THR A 533 15.50 6.49 -10.94
N TYR A 534 16.32 6.34 -11.94
CA TYR A 534 17.70 5.82 -11.83
C TYR A 534 18.53 6.29 -13.02
N ALA A 535 19.85 6.09 -12.97
CA ALA A 535 20.72 6.40 -14.10
C ALA A 535 21.53 5.17 -14.54
N ILE A 536 21.78 5.06 -15.82
CA ILE A 536 22.60 4.01 -16.42
C ILE A 536 23.47 4.68 -17.48
N ASP A 537 24.80 4.51 -17.37
CA ASP A 537 25.78 5.09 -18.30
C ASP A 537 25.58 6.62 -18.48
N GLY A 538 25.25 7.34 -17.38
CA GLY A 538 25.03 8.78 -17.35
C GLY A 538 23.69 9.24 -17.96
N LYS A 539 22.78 8.34 -18.27
CA LYS A 539 21.40 8.65 -18.73
C LYS A 539 20.39 8.38 -17.63
N GLN A 540 19.54 9.34 -17.39
CA GLN A 540 18.44 9.18 -16.43
C GLN A 540 17.22 8.49 -17.07
N TYR A 541 16.63 7.56 -16.33
CA TYR A 541 15.45 6.80 -16.68
C TYR A 541 14.36 7.01 -15.62
N ILE A 542 13.11 6.92 -16.03
CA ILE A 542 11.96 6.86 -15.13
C ILE A 542 11.15 5.61 -15.48
N SER A 543 10.93 4.72 -14.53
CA SER A 543 10.15 3.50 -14.72
C SER A 543 8.88 3.51 -13.90
N LEU A 544 7.80 2.97 -14.49
CA LEU A 544 6.46 2.98 -13.89
C LEU A 544 5.71 1.69 -14.27
N LEU A 545 5.20 0.98 -13.25
CA LEU A 545 4.24 -0.10 -13.44
C LEU A 545 2.84 0.48 -13.69
N VAL A 546 2.23 0.11 -14.80
CA VAL A 546 0.90 0.56 -15.24
C VAL A 546 -0.07 -0.62 -15.20
N GLY A 547 -1.05 -0.56 -14.30
CA GLY A 547 -2.01 -1.61 -14.11
C GLY A 547 -2.91 -1.29 -12.92
N TRP A 548 -4.20 -1.07 -13.20
CA TRP A 548 -5.20 -0.72 -12.20
C TRP A 548 -5.36 -1.82 -11.16
N GLY A 549 -5.31 -1.47 -9.87
CA GLY A 549 -5.33 -2.46 -8.79
C GLY A 549 -5.32 -1.87 -7.38
N GLY A 550 -5.23 -2.76 -6.40
CA GLY A 550 -5.19 -2.44 -4.99
C GLY A 550 -6.55 -2.44 -4.30
N ALA A 551 -6.55 -2.23 -2.98
CA ALA A 551 -7.74 -2.34 -2.13
C ALA A 551 -8.86 -1.35 -2.47
N GLY A 552 -8.58 -0.23 -3.13
CA GLY A 552 -9.61 0.74 -3.56
C GLY A 552 -10.67 0.17 -4.50
N LEU A 553 -10.37 -0.94 -5.16
CA LEU A 553 -11.31 -1.57 -6.09
C LEU A 553 -12.56 -2.16 -5.44
N ILE A 554 -12.52 -2.39 -4.12
CA ILE A 554 -13.71 -2.81 -3.35
C ILE A 554 -14.81 -1.73 -3.32
N SER A 555 -14.48 -0.47 -3.58
CA SER A 555 -15.46 0.63 -3.63
C SER A 555 -16.47 0.52 -4.78
N GLY A 556 -16.36 -0.53 -5.60
CA GLY A 556 -17.34 -0.85 -6.64
C GLY A 556 -17.52 0.30 -7.62
N THR A 557 -18.64 1.01 -7.55
CA THR A 557 -19.03 2.08 -8.49
C THR A 557 -17.96 3.19 -8.59
N LEU A 558 -17.34 3.61 -7.48
CA LEU A 558 -16.30 4.66 -7.50
C LEU A 558 -15.05 4.23 -8.28
N ALA A 559 -14.67 2.96 -8.21
CA ALA A 559 -13.55 2.45 -9.00
C ALA A 559 -13.95 2.19 -10.44
N ALA A 560 -15.16 1.68 -10.67
CA ALA A 560 -15.67 1.31 -11.99
C ALA A 560 -15.86 2.52 -12.93
N GLN A 561 -16.05 3.74 -12.38
CA GLN A 561 -16.24 4.95 -13.20
C GLN A 561 -15.08 5.26 -14.16
N HIS A 562 -13.89 4.73 -13.90
CA HIS A 562 -12.74 4.91 -14.80
C HIS A 562 -12.79 4.01 -16.04
N GLY A 563 -13.67 3.01 -16.04
CA GLY A 563 -13.82 2.09 -17.16
C GLY A 563 -12.65 1.10 -17.34
N TRP A 564 -11.83 0.88 -16.31
CA TRP A 564 -10.77 -0.13 -16.34
C TRP A 564 -11.35 -1.52 -16.07
N LYS A 565 -11.57 -2.28 -17.13
CA LYS A 565 -12.25 -3.57 -17.07
C LYS A 565 -11.25 -4.73 -17.00
N TYR A 566 -11.52 -5.70 -16.12
CA TYR A 566 -10.73 -6.93 -15.99
C TYR A 566 -10.67 -7.70 -17.32
N GLY A 567 -9.44 -8.13 -17.71
CA GLY A 567 -9.21 -8.90 -18.91
C GLY A 567 -9.27 -8.10 -20.22
N VAL A 568 -9.53 -6.79 -20.18
CA VAL A 568 -9.61 -5.90 -21.34
C VAL A 568 -8.37 -5.00 -21.42
N HIS A 569 -8.05 -4.30 -20.34
CA HIS A 569 -6.96 -3.32 -20.33
C HIS A 569 -5.62 -3.97 -20.00
N PRO A 570 -4.54 -3.60 -20.69
CA PRO A 570 -3.22 -4.21 -20.52
C PRO A 570 -2.59 -3.81 -19.20
N ARG A 571 -1.67 -4.66 -18.70
CA ARG A 571 -0.73 -4.38 -17.62
C ARG A 571 0.66 -4.29 -18.22
N ARG A 572 1.42 -3.24 -17.88
CA ARG A 572 2.71 -2.94 -18.50
C ARG A 572 3.70 -2.33 -17.53
N LEU A 573 4.96 -2.57 -17.77
CA LEU A 573 6.04 -1.75 -17.23
C LEU A 573 6.51 -0.80 -18.33
N PHE A 574 6.46 0.50 -18.08
CA PHE A 574 7.01 1.52 -18.99
C PHE A 574 8.30 2.10 -18.42
N THR A 575 9.21 2.44 -19.32
CA THR A 575 10.40 3.23 -19.00
C THR A 575 10.54 4.41 -19.95
N PHE A 576 10.75 5.58 -19.38
CA PHE A 576 10.85 6.86 -20.08
C PHE A 576 12.29 7.37 -20.02
N ILE A 577 12.71 8.01 -21.10
CA ILE A 577 14.02 8.67 -21.27
C ILE A 577 13.83 9.99 -22.03
N LEU A 578 14.78 10.89 -21.91
CA LEU A 578 14.82 12.07 -22.78
C LEU A 578 14.96 11.63 -24.25
N ASP A 579 14.19 12.27 -25.13
CA ASP A 579 14.11 11.99 -26.55
C ASP A 579 13.70 10.55 -26.90
N GLY A 580 13.01 9.84 -26.00
CA GLY A 580 12.43 8.53 -26.26
C GLY A 580 11.44 8.59 -27.41
N LYS A 581 11.54 7.67 -28.39
CA LYS A 581 10.78 7.72 -29.64
C LYS A 581 9.83 6.54 -29.84
N LEU A 582 9.81 5.61 -28.90
CA LEU A 582 8.92 4.46 -29.03
C LEU A 582 7.47 4.91 -28.87
N ALA A 583 6.63 4.50 -29.81
CA ALA A 583 5.19 4.78 -29.73
C ALA A 583 4.56 4.04 -28.53
N ILE A 584 3.65 4.70 -27.84
CA ILE A 584 2.85 4.04 -26.83
C ILE A 584 2.00 2.96 -27.51
N PRO A 585 2.04 1.71 -27.04
CA PRO A 585 1.26 0.65 -27.65
C PRO A 585 -0.24 0.91 -27.47
N PRO A 586 -1.06 0.55 -28.46
CA PRO A 586 -2.50 0.77 -28.40
C PRO A 586 -3.11 0.07 -27.18
N SER A 587 -4.14 0.67 -26.63
CA SER A 587 -4.96 0.11 -25.56
C SER A 587 -6.43 0.30 -25.89
N PRO A 588 -7.31 -0.62 -25.49
CA PRO A 588 -8.74 -0.41 -25.64
C PRO A 588 -9.19 0.87 -24.92
N PRO A 589 -10.23 1.55 -25.40
CA PRO A 589 -10.85 2.65 -24.68
C PRO A 589 -11.43 2.16 -23.35
N PRO A 590 -11.74 3.07 -22.40
CA PRO A 590 -12.49 2.74 -21.20
C PRO A 590 -13.75 1.90 -21.56
N ALA A 591 -13.95 0.81 -20.83
CA ALA A 591 -15.04 -0.13 -21.06
C ALA A 591 -15.81 -0.34 -19.73
N PHE A 592 -17.14 -0.31 -19.80
CA PHE A 592 -18.02 -0.44 -18.65
C PHE A 592 -18.74 -1.79 -18.70
N ALA A 593 -19.23 -2.23 -17.55
CA ALA A 593 -20.03 -3.44 -17.48
C ALA A 593 -21.38 -3.24 -18.22
N GLU A 594 -21.84 -4.27 -18.89
CA GLU A 594 -23.15 -4.33 -19.53
C GLU A 594 -24.01 -5.37 -18.80
N PRO A 595 -24.71 -4.98 -17.72
CA PRO A 595 -25.49 -5.91 -16.91
C PRO A 595 -26.53 -6.67 -17.73
N ILE A 596 -26.66 -7.98 -17.47
CA ILE A 596 -27.62 -8.85 -18.15
C ILE A 596 -28.83 -9.06 -17.23
N ASP A 597 -29.98 -8.52 -17.61
CA ASP A 597 -31.26 -8.89 -16.97
C ASP A 597 -31.87 -10.11 -17.66
N VAL A 598 -32.49 -10.95 -16.87
CA VAL A 598 -33.31 -12.08 -17.34
C VAL A 598 -34.74 -11.84 -16.78
N PRO A 599 -35.62 -11.20 -17.55
CA PRO A 599 -36.91 -10.79 -17.07
C PRO A 599 -37.78 -11.93 -16.46
N ASP A 600 -37.66 -13.13 -17.04
CA ASP A 600 -38.40 -14.33 -16.59
C ASP A 600 -37.82 -14.98 -15.32
N PHE A 601 -36.65 -14.50 -14.84
CA PHE A 601 -36.11 -14.97 -13.57
C PHE A 601 -36.81 -14.25 -12.41
N GLU A 602 -37.63 -15.00 -11.66
CA GLU A 602 -38.29 -14.48 -10.47
C GLU A 602 -37.29 -14.34 -9.33
N ILE A 603 -37.07 -13.09 -8.86
CA ILE A 603 -36.16 -12.80 -7.74
C ILE A 603 -36.91 -13.07 -6.42
N ASP A 604 -36.43 -14.05 -5.67
CA ASP A 604 -36.84 -14.25 -4.27
C ASP A 604 -36.06 -13.23 -3.41
N SER A 605 -36.80 -12.31 -2.79
CA SER A 605 -36.21 -11.23 -1.97
C SER A 605 -35.51 -11.77 -0.71
N ALA A 606 -36.02 -12.82 -0.08
CA ALA A 606 -35.39 -13.38 1.11
C ALA A 606 -34.08 -14.11 0.78
N LEU A 607 -34.02 -14.83 -0.34
CA LEU A 607 -32.82 -15.42 -0.85
C LEU A 607 -31.83 -14.34 -1.28
N ALA A 608 -32.27 -13.26 -1.91
CA ALA A 608 -31.39 -12.15 -2.33
C ALA A 608 -30.78 -11.41 -1.13
N GLU A 609 -31.51 -11.24 -0.01
CA GLU A 609 -30.94 -10.68 1.23
C GLU A 609 -29.90 -11.62 1.84
N HIS A 610 -30.22 -12.91 1.96
CA HIS A 610 -29.22 -13.90 2.39
C HIS A 610 -28.00 -13.91 1.48
N GLY A 611 -28.20 -13.79 0.16
CA GLY A 611 -27.11 -13.69 -0.82
C GLY A 611 -26.27 -12.44 -0.68
N LEU A 612 -26.85 -11.31 -0.26
CA LEU A 612 -26.09 -10.10 0.07
C LEU A 612 -25.13 -10.34 1.24
N ASP A 613 -25.59 -11.01 2.30
CA ASP A 613 -24.76 -11.33 3.46
C ASP A 613 -23.57 -12.21 3.04
N VAL A 614 -23.86 -13.30 2.32
CA VAL A 614 -22.81 -14.21 1.81
C VAL A 614 -21.84 -13.49 0.86
N TYR A 615 -22.36 -12.61 0.01
CA TYR A 615 -21.56 -11.81 -0.91
C TYR A 615 -20.63 -10.84 -0.18
N ALA A 616 -21.15 -10.12 0.79
CA ALA A 616 -20.39 -9.19 1.62
C ALA A 616 -19.24 -9.87 2.39
N GLU A 617 -19.45 -11.11 2.81
CA GLU A 617 -18.48 -11.89 3.54
C GLU A 617 -17.39 -12.54 2.66
N SER A 618 -17.72 -12.87 1.40
CA SER A 618 -16.91 -13.80 0.63
C SER A 618 -16.51 -13.32 -0.77
N CYS A 619 -17.22 -12.36 -1.37
CA CYS A 619 -17.09 -12.02 -2.79
C CYS A 619 -16.64 -10.59 -3.05
N PHE A 620 -17.06 -9.63 -2.18
CA PHE A 620 -16.92 -8.20 -2.45
C PHE A 620 -15.47 -7.72 -2.54
N LEU A 621 -14.52 -8.37 -1.84
CA LEU A 621 -13.11 -8.01 -1.90
C LEU A 621 -12.54 -8.04 -3.33
N CYS A 622 -13.05 -8.96 -4.16
CA CYS A 622 -12.60 -9.11 -5.54
C CYS A 622 -13.60 -8.51 -6.55
N HIS A 623 -14.90 -8.66 -6.29
CA HIS A 623 -15.96 -8.29 -7.23
C HIS A 623 -16.62 -6.94 -6.93
N GLY A 624 -16.18 -6.23 -5.88
CA GLY A 624 -16.63 -4.89 -5.50
C GLY A 624 -18.00 -4.83 -4.83
N GLY A 625 -18.31 -3.71 -4.20
CA GLY A 625 -19.62 -3.47 -3.58
C GLY A 625 -20.74 -3.45 -4.60
N GLY A 626 -21.91 -4.03 -4.27
CA GLY A 626 -23.07 -4.09 -5.17
C GLY A 626 -22.87 -4.98 -6.41
N ALA A 627 -21.94 -5.93 -6.36
CA ALA A 627 -21.49 -6.75 -7.49
C ALA A 627 -20.92 -5.93 -8.66
N VAL A 628 -20.51 -4.68 -8.41
CA VAL A 628 -19.89 -3.75 -9.36
C VAL A 628 -18.39 -3.92 -9.31
N SER A 629 -17.79 -4.49 -10.34
CA SER A 629 -16.34 -4.67 -10.38
C SER A 629 -15.59 -3.36 -10.60
N GLY A 630 -14.64 -3.06 -9.71
CA GLY A 630 -13.69 -1.97 -9.90
C GLY A 630 -12.58 -2.25 -10.94
N GLY A 631 -12.63 -3.38 -11.66
CA GLY A 631 -11.66 -3.76 -12.70
C GLY A 631 -10.62 -4.82 -12.27
N TYR A 632 -10.75 -5.36 -11.06
CA TYR A 632 -9.87 -6.40 -10.51
C TYR A 632 -10.29 -7.82 -10.91
N ALA A 633 -11.59 -8.08 -10.95
CA ALA A 633 -12.20 -9.33 -11.35
C ALA A 633 -13.37 -9.05 -12.30
N THR A 634 -14.01 -10.09 -12.82
CA THR A 634 -15.21 -9.94 -13.67
C THR A 634 -16.35 -9.26 -12.91
N ASP A 635 -17.03 -8.33 -13.52
CA ASP A 635 -18.32 -7.82 -13.02
C ASP A 635 -19.37 -8.93 -13.09
N LEU A 636 -19.93 -9.29 -11.94
CA LEU A 636 -20.82 -10.44 -11.87
C LEU A 636 -22.19 -10.17 -12.48
N ARG A 637 -22.59 -8.91 -12.61
CA ARG A 637 -23.88 -8.51 -13.22
C ARG A 637 -23.93 -8.78 -14.72
N GLU A 638 -22.77 -8.79 -15.41
CA GLU A 638 -22.66 -9.12 -16.83
C GLU A 638 -22.20 -10.57 -17.08
N SER A 639 -21.90 -11.34 -16.03
CA SER A 639 -21.32 -12.67 -16.18
C SER A 639 -22.35 -13.70 -16.65
N PRO A 640 -22.15 -14.38 -17.78
CA PRO A 640 -23.03 -15.46 -18.22
C PRO A 640 -22.96 -16.68 -17.29
N ILE A 641 -21.90 -16.83 -16.50
CA ILE A 641 -21.77 -17.90 -15.49
C ILE A 641 -22.86 -17.78 -14.43
N ALA A 642 -23.19 -16.56 -14.02
CA ALA A 642 -24.24 -16.29 -13.04
C ALA A 642 -25.67 -16.46 -13.60
N LEU A 643 -25.83 -16.81 -14.88
CA LEU A 643 -27.13 -17.19 -15.48
C LEU A 643 -27.44 -18.69 -15.33
N SER A 644 -26.45 -19.51 -15.03
CA SER A 644 -26.59 -20.95 -14.86
C SER A 644 -26.15 -21.37 -13.46
N ARG A 645 -27.06 -21.99 -12.71
CA ARG A 645 -26.78 -22.48 -11.35
C ARG A 645 -25.61 -23.47 -11.34
N ASP A 646 -25.59 -24.39 -12.30
CA ASP A 646 -24.57 -25.43 -12.37
C ASP A 646 -23.20 -24.84 -12.72
N ALA A 647 -23.13 -23.93 -13.71
CA ALA A 647 -21.89 -23.25 -14.08
C ALA A 647 -21.36 -22.36 -12.94
N PHE A 648 -22.27 -21.72 -12.18
CA PHE A 648 -21.92 -20.91 -11.04
C PHE A 648 -21.35 -21.76 -9.90
N ARG A 649 -22.00 -22.91 -9.61
CA ARG A 649 -21.52 -23.88 -8.62
C ARG A 649 -20.15 -24.45 -8.99
N GLU A 650 -19.94 -24.82 -10.25
CA GLU A 650 -18.65 -25.32 -10.76
C GLU A 650 -17.52 -24.32 -10.50
N VAL A 651 -17.78 -23.02 -10.70
CA VAL A 651 -16.77 -21.98 -10.43
C VAL A 651 -16.58 -21.78 -8.93
N VAL A 652 -17.67 -21.61 -8.18
CA VAL A 652 -17.63 -21.15 -6.78
C VAL A 652 -17.25 -22.29 -5.83
N VAL A 653 -17.81 -23.49 -6.01
CA VAL A 653 -17.61 -24.62 -5.09
C VAL A 653 -16.50 -25.55 -5.57
N ASP A 654 -16.53 -25.94 -6.86
CA ASP A 654 -15.60 -26.91 -7.41
C ASP A 654 -14.25 -26.28 -7.78
N GLY A 655 -14.23 -24.94 -8.03
CA GLY A 655 -13.02 -24.16 -8.21
C GLY A 655 -12.42 -24.24 -9.61
N SER A 656 -13.24 -24.36 -10.68
CA SER A 656 -12.77 -24.43 -12.07
C SER A 656 -11.96 -23.20 -12.53
N LYS A 657 -11.99 -22.09 -11.76
CA LYS A 657 -11.19 -20.87 -11.99
C LYS A 657 -10.07 -20.63 -10.96
N LEU A 658 -9.76 -21.61 -10.12
CA LEU A 658 -8.72 -21.49 -9.08
C LEU A 658 -7.35 -21.09 -9.68
N ALA A 659 -6.96 -21.71 -10.78
CA ALA A 659 -5.71 -21.38 -11.48
C ALA A 659 -5.66 -19.92 -12.01
N LYS A 660 -6.83 -19.26 -12.12
CA LYS A 660 -6.95 -17.84 -12.44
C LYS A 660 -7.07 -16.96 -11.19
N GLY A 661 -6.86 -17.53 -10.00
CA GLY A 661 -6.94 -16.82 -8.72
C GLY A 661 -8.36 -16.54 -8.23
N MET A 662 -9.41 -17.18 -8.76
CA MET A 662 -10.73 -17.21 -8.15
C MET A 662 -10.74 -18.31 -7.07
N PRO A 663 -10.89 -17.97 -5.77
CA PRO A 663 -10.90 -18.96 -4.71
C PRO A 663 -12.14 -19.86 -4.81
N ARG A 664 -12.08 -21.03 -4.17
CA ARG A 664 -13.22 -21.94 -4.05
C ARG A 664 -13.80 -21.88 -2.64
N PHE A 665 -15.11 -22.11 -2.55
CA PHE A 665 -15.89 -22.01 -1.32
C PHE A 665 -16.63 -23.34 -1.08
N ARG A 666 -15.87 -24.39 -0.72
CA ARG A 666 -16.40 -25.75 -0.52
C ARG A 666 -17.48 -25.86 0.57
N GLN A 667 -17.51 -24.90 1.49
CA GLN A 667 -18.46 -24.83 2.58
C GLN A 667 -19.85 -24.37 2.12
N PHE A 668 -19.99 -23.81 0.92
CA PHE A 668 -21.28 -23.29 0.46
C PHE A 668 -22.19 -24.44 0.06
N ALA A 669 -23.37 -24.49 0.72
CA ALA A 669 -24.47 -25.37 0.38
C ALA A 669 -25.36 -24.72 -0.71
N ASP A 670 -26.42 -25.40 -1.08
CA ASP A 670 -27.34 -24.93 -2.12
C ASP A 670 -27.98 -23.57 -1.80
N ARG A 671 -28.27 -23.29 -0.52
CA ARG A 671 -28.89 -22.04 -0.09
C ARG A 671 -27.96 -20.83 -0.33
N GLU A 672 -26.66 -20.94 -0.06
CA GLU A 672 -25.68 -19.88 -0.33
C GLU A 672 -25.53 -19.64 -1.84
N ILE A 673 -25.49 -20.70 -2.63
CA ILE A 673 -25.41 -20.62 -4.10
C ILE A 673 -26.66 -19.93 -4.67
N ASP A 674 -27.85 -20.36 -4.26
CA ASP A 674 -29.12 -19.79 -4.70
C ASP A 674 -29.24 -18.33 -4.23
N GLY A 675 -28.88 -18.04 -2.97
CA GLY A 675 -28.84 -16.68 -2.43
C GLY A 675 -27.96 -15.76 -3.26
N LEU A 676 -26.71 -16.16 -3.54
CA LEU A 676 -25.77 -15.38 -4.38
C LEU A 676 -26.34 -15.13 -5.78
N LEU A 677 -26.96 -16.12 -6.42
CA LEU A 677 -27.57 -15.96 -7.74
C LEU A 677 -28.73 -14.93 -7.70
N HIS A 678 -29.64 -15.05 -6.73
CA HIS A 678 -30.74 -14.09 -6.55
C HIS A 678 -30.22 -12.67 -6.26
N TYR A 679 -29.18 -12.53 -5.44
CA TYR A 679 -28.54 -11.25 -5.18
C TYR A 679 -27.93 -10.65 -6.46
N ILE A 680 -27.09 -11.39 -7.18
CA ILE A 680 -26.42 -10.91 -8.39
C ILE A 680 -27.44 -10.53 -9.47
N ARG A 681 -28.52 -11.33 -9.64
CA ARG A 681 -29.61 -11.03 -10.59
C ARG A 681 -30.37 -9.78 -10.19
N ARG A 682 -30.62 -9.58 -8.89
CA ARG A 682 -31.23 -8.36 -8.35
C ARG A 682 -30.40 -7.12 -8.70
N GLU A 683 -29.10 -7.17 -8.45
CA GLU A 683 -28.23 -6.04 -8.73
C GLU A 683 -28.06 -5.78 -10.25
N ALA A 684 -28.05 -6.83 -11.06
CA ALA A 684 -28.06 -6.68 -12.53
C ALA A 684 -29.37 -6.01 -13.02
N ARG A 685 -30.55 -6.44 -12.53
CA ARG A 685 -31.85 -5.84 -12.88
C ARG A 685 -31.94 -4.38 -12.47
N LYS A 686 -31.48 -4.03 -11.24
CA LYS A 686 -31.44 -2.64 -10.79
C LYS A 686 -30.62 -1.76 -11.74
N ALA A 687 -29.49 -2.25 -12.22
CA ALA A 687 -28.62 -1.51 -13.12
C ALA A 687 -29.26 -1.32 -14.51
N VAL A 688 -30.03 -2.27 -15.02
CA VAL A 688 -30.75 -2.16 -16.30
C VAL A 688 -31.94 -1.21 -16.22
N VAL A 689 -32.72 -1.26 -15.11
CA VAL A 689 -33.93 -0.43 -14.92
C VAL A 689 -33.57 0.99 -14.51
N GLY A 690 -32.44 1.18 -13.82
CA GLY A 690 -31.97 2.50 -13.38
C GLY A 690 -31.26 3.35 -14.44
N ASN A 691 -30.98 2.75 -15.61
CA ASN A 691 -30.49 3.44 -16.80
C ASN A 691 -31.67 3.79 -17.73
#